data_c0e2cc9aaaac6fb770ceb8ff60724439
#
_entry.id   c0e2cc9aaaac6fb770ceb8ff60724439
#
_cell.length_a   1.000
_cell.length_b   1.000
_cell.length_c   1.000
_cell.angle_alpha   90.00
_cell.angle_beta   90.00
_cell.angle_gamma   90.00
#
_symmetry.space_group_name_H-M   'P 1'
#
loop_
_entity.id
_entity.type
_entity.pdbx_description
1 polymer ?
#
loop_
_entity_poly.entity_id
_entity_poly.type
_entity_poly.pdbx_seq_one_letter_code
_entity_poly.pdbx_strand_id
1 'polypeptide(L)'
;MTDITANVVVSMPSQLFTMARSFKALANGKIYIGKIDTDPVNTENQIQVHVENEDGSHIPVSQPIIINAAGYPVYNGQIAKFVTVQGHSMAVYDAYGSQQFYFPNVLKYDPDQFSYLLKSDDGYKYIGECKDISTLRTIEPSYDGQVIRLRGYYSDSYSGGGRFFRSVNPDGLTDNGGTIIFTSEGNVWKSDDIYNVMLEDFGAKDGADNTEAFHKAINSPAKKITTNIKELILTNNIVITRGDLAIDMPDTEIIWNAPEGHIPDRSGSTNPSNYRFPGILAFRGTAGDIIDSFTLTNRISKGDTTYWCTNNSLFENRQWVIMSSDVGGGTVGREIYVMTQVQGSGGAITQLRVDYKTGWHLDVGRVLTYRNVTPIENVRIAFKGVKWNQNITDASGVGDGFASQQSCALVSLEYVNNADICLGYGFNHPYPMVVTAMVRNVFVHDTETNFPRVPGSDHVVQFNNAYECHARRLRNISGRHVVDFSGASYCSVRDCGETGTRNGAFTTHGMFEYNLRFDNNYGLLSIANSGEYYGESADNITVTHHFGDYLIATSKVTNLNILHAIFTKGARLNNDAVTLIDVTIGENSTDADRGLRFTQSSNVYGRGAKIFGCDIVLNKQAGNALPDSLNQRVKIESTYIRNSNASYYGGSWIELINCDVSGSGSSLENVVAATRFSMLSGSLSNTGFIFQGPSEQIVKIHDVSQSGTGASGLNSHFTLNKDEAGSGPITMSYKNNQCILSRETCAFKINNASGAFRVNSTGNTFQGGKIEFQKSITSGGSYLNHTGNVERGVSRVNEPENTPYIVTTGNMIIP
;
A
#
# COMPACT_ATOMS: atom_id res chain seq x y z
N MET A 1 1.97 69.57 19.09
CA MET A 1 2.68 69.41 20.37
C MET A 1 3.44 68.10 20.27
N THR A 2 4.73 68.13 20.52
CA THR A 2 5.56 66.92 20.49
C THR A 2 5.12 66.05 21.65
N ASP A 3 4.79 64.86 21.37
CA ASP A 3 4.39 63.82 22.32
C ASP A 3 5.59 63.51 23.22
N ILE A 4 5.63 64.06 24.41
CA ILE A 4 6.74 63.83 25.32
C ILE A 4 6.33 62.67 26.24
N THR A 5 7.05 61.63 26.23
CA THR A 5 6.84 60.46 27.10
C THR A 5 7.37 60.77 28.50
N ALA A 6 6.59 61.52 29.32
CA ALA A 6 6.88 61.75 30.68
C ALA A 6 6.28 60.66 31.56
N ASN A 7 7.12 59.80 32.13
CA ASN A 7 6.74 58.49 32.69
C ASN A 7 7.32 58.24 34.11
N VAL A 8 7.86 59.23 34.75
CA VAL A 8 8.31 59.11 36.14
C VAL A 8 7.44 59.99 37.01
N VAL A 9 6.69 59.36 37.93
CA VAL A 9 5.74 60.09 38.81
C VAL A 9 6.47 60.91 39.87
N VAL A 10 6.17 62.18 39.88
CA VAL A 10 6.61 63.11 40.98
C VAL A 10 5.61 63.07 42.12
N SER A 11 4.33 63.16 41.79
CA SER A 11 3.25 63.00 42.77
C SER A 11 1.92 62.58 42.10
N MET A 12 1.18 61.67 42.74
CA MET A 12 -0.20 61.33 42.40
C MET A 12 -1.18 62.37 42.96
N PRO A 13 -2.35 62.55 42.34
CA PRO A 13 -3.38 63.43 42.82
C PRO A 13 -3.82 63.14 44.27
N SER A 14 -3.78 61.85 44.67
CA SER A 14 -4.15 61.40 46.00
C SER A 14 -3.04 61.52 47.08
N GLN A 15 -1.83 61.94 46.67
CA GLN A 15 -0.65 61.96 47.54
C GLN A 15 -0.64 63.18 48.45
N LEU A 16 -0.87 62.90 49.71
CA LEU A 16 -0.77 63.92 50.77
C LEU A 16 0.64 64.08 51.24
N PHE A 17 1.21 65.31 51.21
CA PHE A 17 2.47 65.64 51.81
C PHE A 17 2.25 66.08 53.24
N THR A 18 3.08 65.59 54.16
CA THR A 18 2.99 65.93 55.60
C THR A 18 4.29 66.47 56.12
N MET A 19 4.22 67.16 57.26
CA MET A 19 5.43 67.58 57.99
C MET A 19 6.15 66.36 58.55
N ALA A 20 7.48 66.30 58.38
CA ALA A 20 8.29 65.07 58.70
C ALA A 20 8.18 64.68 60.20
N ARG A 21 7.96 65.58 61.08
CA ARG A 21 7.94 65.34 62.55
C ARG A 21 6.57 65.33 63.20
N SER A 22 5.52 65.77 62.51
CA SER A 22 4.17 65.97 63.16
C SER A 22 3.03 65.36 62.48
N PHE A 23 3.19 64.75 61.31
CA PHE A 23 2.20 64.15 60.45
C PHE A 23 0.99 65.03 60.07
N LYS A 24 1.16 66.38 60.28
CA LYS A 24 0.15 67.36 59.83
C LYS A 24 0.35 67.63 58.35
N ALA A 25 -0.71 67.96 57.62
CA ALA A 25 -0.60 68.42 56.26
C ALA A 25 0.45 69.50 56.06
N LEU A 26 1.29 69.34 55.03
CA LEU A 26 2.30 70.31 54.67
C LEU A 26 1.68 71.49 53.91
N ALA A 27 1.00 72.35 54.65
CA ALA A 27 0.23 73.43 54.08
C ALA A 27 1.15 74.52 53.45
N ASN A 28 0.84 74.90 52.21
CA ASN A 28 1.55 75.92 51.41
C ASN A 28 3.05 75.59 51.22
N GLY A 29 3.41 74.30 51.21
CA GLY A 29 4.78 73.89 50.98
C GLY A 29 5.16 73.97 49.51
N LYS A 30 6.43 73.54 49.22
CA LYS A 30 7.02 73.58 47.88
C LYS A 30 7.77 72.32 47.59
N ILE A 31 7.64 71.82 46.36
CA ILE A 31 8.39 70.68 45.89
C ILE A 31 9.34 71.18 44.79
N TYR A 32 10.60 70.78 44.89
CA TYR A 32 11.64 70.98 43.85
C TYR A 32 12.07 69.67 43.29
N ILE A 33 12.25 69.62 41.97
CA ILE A 33 12.63 68.44 41.24
C ILE A 33 13.88 68.74 40.43
N GLY A 34 14.90 67.89 40.59
CA GLY A 34 16.19 68.03 39.92
C GLY A 34 16.75 66.71 39.33
N LYS A 35 17.92 66.78 38.77
CA LYS A 35 18.69 65.63 38.32
C LYS A 35 18.97 64.70 39.49
N ILE A 36 19.00 63.39 39.27
CA ILE A 36 19.35 62.34 40.25
C ILE A 36 20.63 62.80 41.01
N ASP A 37 20.66 62.52 42.30
CA ASP A 37 21.79 62.82 43.23
C ASP A 37 22.26 64.25 43.25
N THR A 38 21.39 65.21 42.89
CA THR A 38 21.71 66.68 42.99
C THR A 38 20.66 67.37 43.84
N ASP A 39 21.06 68.53 44.41
CA ASP A 39 20.12 69.37 45.11
C ASP A 39 19.17 70.10 44.11
N PRO A 40 17.87 69.81 44.12
CA PRO A 40 16.88 70.35 43.16
C PRO A 40 16.48 71.77 43.44
N VAL A 41 16.88 72.37 44.58
CA VAL A 41 16.66 73.82 44.88
C VAL A 41 17.51 74.71 44.00
N ASN A 42 18.70 74.20 43.64
CA ASN A 42 19.57 74.90 42.71
C ASN A 42 18.95 74.83 41.29
N THR A 43 18.71 75.93 40.65
CA THR A 43 18.02 76.09 39.38
C THR A 43 18.75 75.42 38.25
N GLU A 44 20.08 75.29 38.28
CA GLU A 44 20.86 74.53 37.26
C GLU A 44 20.69 73.00 37.30
N ASN A 45 20.21 72.47 38.43
CA ASN A 45 19.93 71.06 38.66
C ASN A 45 18.48 70.72 38.36
N GLN A 46 17.61 71.75 38.22
CA GLN A 46 16.19 71.50 37.98
C GLN A 46 15.95 70.86 36.62
N ILE A 47 15.02 69.93 36.58
CA ILE A 47 14.55 69.28 35.32
C ILE A 47 13.08 69.67 35.03
N GLN A 48 12.69 69.60 33.80
CA GLN A 48 11.32 69.91 33.40
C GLN A 48 10.33 68.96 34.07
N VAL A 49 9.34 69.52 34.77
CA VAL A 49 8.19 68.76 35.31
C VAL A 49 6.96 69.05 34.45
N HIS A 50 6.11 68.07 34.33
CA HIS A 50 4.87 68.21 33.59
C HIS A 50 3.68 67.84 34.48
N VAL A 51 2.54 68.46 34.23
CA VAL A 51 1.21 68.01 34.71
C VAL A 51 0.69 67.02 33.62
N GLU A 52 0.27 65.88 34.05
CA GLU A 52 -0.43 64.92 33.20
C GLU A 52 -1.96 65.10 33.36
N ASN A 53 -2.64 65.33 32.22
CA ASN A 53 -4.08 65.49 32.17
C ASN A 53 -4.74 64.09 32.05
N GLU A 54 -6.06 64.05 32.25
CA GLU A 54 -6.86 62.77 32.13
C GLU A 54 -6.82 62.16 30.75
N ASP A 55 -6.59 62.93 29.68
CA ASP A 55 -6.43 62.52 28.32
C ASP A 55 -5.01 62.03 27.97
N GLY A 56 -4.09 62.01 28.97
CA GLY A 56 -2.70 61.63 28.78
C GLY A 56 -1.82 62.76 28.22
N SER A 57 -2.33 63.95 27.98
CA SER A 57 -1.52 65.04 27.50
C SER A 57 -0.68 65.64 28.62
N HIS A 58 0.49 66.24 28.31
CA HIS A 58 1.47 66.78 29.27
C HIS A 58 1.62 68.25 29.08
N ILE A 59 1.51 69.04 30.21
CA ILE A 59 1.70 70.45 30.23
C ILE A 59 2.98 70.78 31.06
N PRO A 60 4.00 71.43 30.49
CA PRO A 60 5.18 71.76 31.22
C PRO A 60 4.87 72.78 32.30
N VAL A 61 5.40 72.61 33.50
CA VAL A 61 5.16 73.50 34.65
C VAL A 61 6.47 74.02 35.19
N SER A 62 6.40 75.28 35.72
CA SER A 62 7.53 75.90 36.39
C SER A 62 7.70 75.35 37.81
N GLN A 63 8.90 75.32 38.29
CA GLN A 63 9.21 75.00 39.69
C GLN A 63 9.34 76.22 40.54
N PRO A 64 9.06 76.16 41.84
CA PRO A 64 8.65 74.91 42.54
C PRO A 64 7.17 74.57 42.36
N ILE A 65 6.82 73.27 42.46
CA ILE A 65 5.44 72.79 42.53
C ILE A 65 4.87 73.21 43.88
N ILE A 66 3.72 73.88 43.91
CA ILE A 66 3.08 74.40 45.13
C ILE A 66 2.18 73.30 45.75
N ILE A 67 2.31 73.13 47.07
CA ILE A 67 1.42 72.31 47.86
C ILE A 67 0.34 73.26 48.47
N ASN A 68 -0.93 72.91 48.33
CA ASN A 68 -2.05 73.70 48.86
C ASN A 68 -2.17 73.59 50.37
N ALA A 69 -3.06 74.36 50.97
CA ALA A 69 -3.30 74.40 52.44
C ALA A 69 -3.74 73.02 53.02
N ALA A 70 -4.26 72.14 52.19
CA ALA A 70 -4.65 70.75 52.54
C ALA A 70 -3.52 69.71 52.40
N GLY A 71 -2.33 70.11 51.91
CA GLY A 71 -1.18 69.23 51.76
C GLY A 71 -1.05 68.58 50.44
N TYR A 72 -1.79 68.90 49.38
CA TYR A 72 -1.75 68.33 48.07
C TYR A 72 -1.02 69.21 47.05
N PRO A 73 -0.17 68.63 46.18
CA PRO A 73 0.41 69.35 45.07
C PRO A 73 -0.65 69.85 44.10
N VAL A 74 -0.50 71.11 43.65
CA VAL A 74 -1.53 71.75 42.80
C VAL A 74 -0.88 72.45 41.59
N TYR A 75 -1.63 72.50 40.51
CA TYR A 75 -1.39 73.33 39.34
C TYR A 75 -2.62 74.26 39.12
N ASN A 76 -2.41 75.51 39.02
CA ASN A 76 -3.48 76.56 38.92
C ASN A 76 -4.62 76.37 39.97
N GLY A 77 -4.21 75.98 41.20
CA GLY A 77 -5.13 75.78 42.32
C GLY A 77 -5.88 74.45 42.35
N GLN A 78 -5.73 73.58 41.33
CA GLN A 78 -6.31 72.28 41.27
C GLN A 78 -5.29 71.22 41.63
N ILE A 79 -5.72 70.15 42.31
CA ILE A 79 -4.88 69.01 42.60
C ILE A 79 -4.55 68.33 41.28
N ALA A 80 -3.26 68.04 40.99
CA ALA A 80 -2.81 67.49 39.75
C ALA A 80 -1.76 66.33 39.92
N LYS A 81 -1.63 65.52 38.92
CA LYS A 81 -0.56 64.50 38.77
C LYS A 81 0.65 65.17 38.13
N PHE A 82 1.82 65.10 38.80
CA PHE A 82 3.05 65.61 38.24
C PHE A 82 4.00 64.48 37.83
N VAL A 83 4.62 64.67 36.70
CA VAL A 83 5.48 63.63 36.07
C VAL A 83 6.74 64.25 35.46
N THR A 84 7.79 63.45 35.32
CA THR A 84 9.06 63.84 34.64
C THR A 84 9.40 62.79 33.58
N VAL A 85 10.24 63.14 32.62
CA VAL A 85 10.72 62.26 31.54
C VAL A 85 11.76 61.24 32.04
N GLN A 86 12.45 61.57 33.15
CA GLN A 86 13.57 60.77 33.68
C GLN A 86 13.49 60.66 35.19
N GLY A 87 14.21 59.72 35.80
CA GLY A 87 14.39 59.69 37.24
C GLY A 87 14.91 61.05 37.80
N HIS A 88 14.56 61.36 39.02
CA HIS A 88 14.80 62.70 39.57
C HIS A 88 15.16 62.68 41.07
N SER A 89 15.80 63.70 41.52
CA SER A 89 15.81 64.09 42.96
C SER A 89 14.59 64.94 43.31
N MET A 90 14.08 64.81 44.53
CA MET A 90 12.98 65.61 45.03
C MET A 90 13.26 66.16 46.39
N ALA A 91 13.11 67.47 46.54
CA ALA A 91 13.15 68.12 47.83
C ALA A 91 11.82 68.83 48.18
N VAL A 92 11.32 68.57 49.36
CA VAL A 92 10.06 69.10 49.84
C VAL A 92 10.29 70.03 50.99
N TYR A 93 9.78 71.29 50.89
CA TYR A 93 9.94 72.37 51.84
C TYR A 93 8.58 72.80 52.37
N ASP A 94 8.56 73.26 53.62
CA ASP A 94 7.38 73.92 54.22
C ASP A 94 7.20 75.40 53.79
N ALA A 95 6.14 76.01 54.21
CA ALA A 95 5.86 77.37 53.88
C ALA A 95 6.91 78.40 54.43
N TYR A 96 7.70 77.96 55.40
CA TYR A 96 8.78 78.79 56.01
C TYR A 96 10.17 78.55 55.41
N GLY A 97 10.23 77.68 54.42
CA GLY A 97 11.52 77.39 53.79
C GLY A 97 12.35 76.31 54.47
N SER A 98 11.78 75.55 55.41
CA SER A 98 12.46 74.42 56.07
C SER A 98 12.25 73.15 55.29
N GLN A 99 13.34 72.46 54.98
CA GLN A 99 13.29 71.19 54.26
C GLN A 99 12.67 70.10 55.15
N GLN A 100 11.61 69.50 54.66
CA GLN A 100 10.90 68.41 55.32
C GLN A 100 11.39 67.04 54.84
N PHE A 101 11.58 66.89 53.53
CA PHE A 101 12.05 65.62 52.90
C PHE A 101 13.03 65.95 51.79
N TYR A 102 13.98 65.04 51.63
CA TYR A 102 14.84 65.00 50.45
C TYR A 102 14.99 63.53 49.96
N PHE A 103 14.70 63.28 48.73
CA PHE A 103 14.88 62.02 48.04
C PHE A 103 15.91 62.21 46.91
N PRO A 104 17.12 61.67 47.00
CA PRO A 104 18.16 61.92 46.03
C PRO A 104 17.88 61.26 44.70
N ASN A 105 17.13 60.16 44.74
CA ASN A 105 16.85 59.33 43.57
C ASN A 105 15.41 58.73 43.62
N VAL A 106 14.53 59.31 42.81
CA VAL A 106 13.19 58.75 42.54
C VAL A 106 13.23 58.08 41.16
N LEU A 107 13.16 56.76 41.21
CA LEU A 107 13.25 55.97 39.99
C LEU A 107 11.92 55.95 39.26
N LYS A 108 12.02 55.57 38.01
CA LYS A 108 10.90 55.42 37.10
C LYS A 108 9.95 54.24 37.51
N TYR A 109 8.84 54.57 38.13
CA TYR A 109 7.81 53.63 38.46
C TYR A 109 6.44 54.29 38.33
N ASP A 110 5.73 53.97 37.20
CA ASP A 110 4.35 54.41 36.97
C ASP A 110 3.47 53.19 36.64
N PRO A 111 2.60 52.74 37.55
CA PRO A 111 1.69 51.65 37.33
C PRO A 111 0.74 51.88 36.15
N ASP A 112 0.29 53.11 35.93
CA ASP A 112 -0.64 53.46 34.85
C ASP A 112 0.04 53.34 33.49
N GLN A 113 1.30 53.72 33.41
CA GLN A 113 2.08 53.60 32.20
C GLN A 113 2.30 52.13 31.81
N PHE A 114 2.56 51.20 32.76
CA PHE A 114 2.65 49.79 32.49
C PHE A 114 1.33 49.22 31.96
N SER A 115 0.21 49.65 32.55
CA SER A 115 -1.13 49.30 32.04
C SER A 115 -1.37 49.82 30.63
N TYR A 116 -0.93 51.06 30.32
CA TYR A 116 -1.02 51.62 28.97
C TYR A 116 -0.14 50.86 27.98
N LEU A 117 1.11 50.55 28.34
CA LEU A 117 2.04 49.79 27.52
C LEU A 117 1.51 48.36 27.23
N LEU A 118 0.88 47.70 28.21
CA LEU A 118 0.25 46.41 28.03
C LEU A 118 -0.93 46.44 27.04
N LYS A 119 -1.64 47.57 26.99
CA LYS A 119 -2.79 47.74 26.07
C LYS A 119 -2.39 48.19 24.66
N SER A 120 -1.14 48.59 24.46
CA SER A 120 -0.63 49.01 23.15
C SER A 120 -0.47 47.82 22.20
N ASP A 121 -0.34 48.11 20.91
CA ASP A 121 -0.10 47.07 19.88
C ASP A 121 1.15 46.22 20.15
N ASP A 122 2.14 46.78 20.85
CA ASP A 122 3.36 46.10 21.28
C ASP A 122 3.33 45.54 22.71
N GLY A 123 2.16 45.59 23.37
CA GLY A 123 1.96 45.16 24.77
C GLY A 123 2.38 43.73 25.07
N TYR A 124 2.32 42.81 24.06
CA TYR A 124 2.81 41.44 24.17
C TYR A 124 4.27 41.32 24.62
N LYS A 125 5.10 42.31 24.33
CA LYS A 125 6.54 42.35 24.75
C LYS A 125 6.69 42.36 26.28
N TYR A 126 5.73 42.89 26.99
CA TYR A 126 5.79 43.06 28.48
C TYR A 126 5.33 41.79 29.22
N ILE A 127 4.71 40.82 28.52
CA ILE A 127 4.28 39.54 29.11
C ILE A 127 5.14 38.37 28.62
N GLY A 128 6.29 38.63 27.96
CA GLY A 128 7.18 37.62 27.44
C GLY A 128 6.63 36.94 26.19
N GLU A 129 5.81 37.64 25.41
CA GLU A 129 5.28 37.16 24.14
C GLU A 129 5.90 37.91 22.96
N CYS A 130 6.15 37.21 21.86
CA CYS A 130 6.60 37.75 20.59
C CYS A 130 5.50 37.57 19.54
N LYS A 131 5.27 38.58 18.68
CA LYS A 131 4.15 38.58 17.74
C LYS A 131 4.30 37.57 16.58
N ASP A 132 5.53 37.38 16.06
CA ASP A 132 5.83 36.53 14.92
C ASP A 132 7.31 36.10 14.90
N ILE A 133 7.61 35.13 13.98
CA ILE A 133 8.97 34.62 13.79
C ILE A 133 9.94 35.72 13.36
N SER A 134 9.51 36.65 12.51
CA SER A 134 10.37 37.73 12.04
C SER A 134 10.82 38.64 13.21
N THR A 135 9.89 38.92 14.12
CA THR A 135 10.21 39.67 15.36
C THR A 135 11.09 38.85 16.31
N LEU A 136 10.82 37.54 16.45
CA LEU A 136 11.63 36.65 17.29
C LEU A 136 13.11 36.68 16.87
N ARG A 137 13.42 36.76 15.60
CA ARG A 137 14.78 36.88 15.05
C ARG A 137 15.49 38.18 15.45
N THR A 138 14.74 39.18 15.83
CA THR A 138 15.30 40.49 16.24
C THR A 138 15.43 40.65 17.76
N ILE A 139 14.95 39.67 18.53
CA ILE A 139 14.99 39.69 20.00
C ILE A 139 16.21 38.88 20.44
N GLU A 140 17.21 39.62 20.99
CA GLU A 140 18.36 38.98 21.59
C GLU A 140 18.04 38.55 23.04
N PRO A 141 18.37 37.30 23.42
CA PRO A 141 18.14 36.84 24.78
C PRO A 141 19.05 37.59 25.77
N SER A 142 18.51 37.99 26.91
CA SER A 142 19.26 38.70 27.95
C SER A 142 20.08 37.75 28.83
N TYR A 143 19.74 36.47 28.85
CA TYR A 143 20.43 35.40 29.59
C TYR A 143 20.08 34.03 29.05
N ASP A 144 20.93 33.04 29.30
CA ASP A 144 20.71 31.65 28.93
C ASP A 144 19.51 31.07 29.67
N GLY A 145 18.64 30.38 28.91
CA GLY A 145 17.41 29.82 29.46
C GLY A 145 16.24 30.81 29.53
N GLN A 146 16.40 32.03 29.05
CA GLN A 146 15.24 32.93 28.90
C GLN A 146 14.17 32.32 28.03
N VAL A 147 12.90 32.49 28.42
CA VAL A 147 11.76 31.94 27.70
C VAL A 147 10.90 33.06 27.11
N ILE A 148 10.48 32.87 25.87
CA ILE A 148 9.54 33.76 25.19
C ILE A 148 8.44 32.92 24.53
N ARG A 149 7.20 33.39 24.54
CA ARG A 149 6.09 32.77 23.87
C ARG A 149 5.91 33.37 22.48
N LEU A 150 5.79 32.52 21.45
CA LEU A 150 5.44 32.98 20.11
C LEU A 150 3.92 33.03 19.95
N ARG A 151 3.37 34.18 19.51
CA ARG A 151 1.93 34.36 19.26
C ARG A 151 1.47 33.67 17.98
N GLY A 152 2.23 33.79 16.92
CA GLY A 152 1.96 33.16 15.62
C GLY A 152 3.20 33.13 14.76
N TYR A 153 3.15 32.39 13.67
CA TYR A 153 4.23 32.41 12.66
C TYR A 153 4.26 33.77 11.94
N TYR A 154 3.06 34.29 11.59
CA TYR A 154 2.86 35.62 10.99
C TYR A 154 2.19 36.58 11.97
N SER A 155 2.43 37.88 11.80
CA SER A 155 1.94 38.92 12.71
C SER A 155 0.40 39.07 12.72
N ASP A 156 -0.25 38.67 11.64
CA ASP A 156 -1.71 38.76 11.41
C ASP A 156 -2.46 37.46 11.78
N SER A 157 -1.78 36.48 12.31
CA SER A 157 -2.35 35.15 12.55
C SER A 157 -1.82 34.51 13.84
N TYR A 158 -2.67 33.72 14.51
CA TYR A 158 -2.25 32.84 15.62
C TYR A 158 -1.75 31.47 15.12
N SER A 159 -1.83 31.18 13.83
CA SER A 159 -1.37 29.94 13.24
C SER A 159 0.15 29.79 13.39
N GLY A 160 0.62 28.58 13.73
CA GLY A 160 2.02 28.33 14.05
C GLY A 160 2.50 28.99 15.34
N GLY A 161 1.59 29.32 16.23
CA GLY A 161 1.89 30.00 17.52
C GLY A 161 1.49 29.17 18.74
N GLY A 162 1.62 29.83 19.91
CA GLY A 162 1.35 29.19 21.20
C GLY A 162 2.53 28.44 21.80
N ARG A 163 3.64 28.31 21.05
CA ARG A 163 4.85 27.62 21.49
C ARG A 163 5.74 28.54 22.35
N PHE A 164 6.43 27.92 23.29
CA PHE A 164 7.48 28.56 24.06
C PHE A 164 8.82 28.28 23.42
N PHE A 165 9.64 29.31 23.30
CA PHE A 165 11.01 29.25 22.84
C PHE A 165 11.96 29.62 23.98
N ARG A 166 13.00 28.81 24.13
CA ARG A 166 14.02 28.98 25.16
C ARG A 166 15.35 29.36 24.51
N SER A 167 16.04 30.33 25.08
CA SER A 167 17.42 30.62 24.71
C SER A 167 18.34 29.45 25.08
N VAL A 168 19.13 28.97 24.11
CA VAL A 168 20.06 27.83 24.27
C VAL A 168 21.39 28.15 23.59
N ASN A 169 22.43 27.39 23.95
CA ASN A 169 23.72 27.45 23.27
C ASN A 169 23.54 27.09 21.79
N PRO A 170 24.06 27.83 20.82
CA PRO A 170 23.96 27.61 19.39
C PRO A 170 24.76 26.43 18.87
N ASP A 171 25.68 25.83 19.64
CA ASP A 171 26.60 24.78 19.17
C ASP A 171 25.85 23.59 18.62
N GLY A 172 26.15 23.19 17.38
CA GLY A 172 25.55 22.04 16.70
C GLY A 172 24.09 22.22 16.26
N LEU A 173 23.53 23.43 16.39
CA LEU A 173 22.19 23.75 15.92
C LEU A 173 22.23 24.46 14.56
N THR A 174 21.13 24.29 13.81
CA THR A 174 20.91 24.96 12.52
C THR A 174 19.53 25.58 12.50
N ASP A 175 19.42 26.79 12.01
CA ASP A 175 18.14 27.46 11.81
C ASP A 175 17.28 26.65 10.83
N ASN A 176 16.10 26.25 11.26
CA ASN A 176 15.15 25.51 10.42
C ASN A 176 13.89 26.31 10.05
N GLY A 177 13.85 27.57 10.43
CA GLY A 177 12.76 28.49 10.10
C GLY A 177 11.46 28.26 10.86
N GLY A 178 11.44 27.37 11.85
CA GLY A 178 10.22 27.02 12.59
C GLY A 178 10.46 26.78 14.08
N THR A 179 11.20 25.74 14.43
CA THR A 179 11.41 25.30 15.82
C THR A 179 12.78 25.64 16.39
N ILE A 180 13.72 26.03 15.55
CA ILE A 180 15.05 26.52 15.91
C ILE A 180 15.28 27.80 15.10
N ILE A 181 15.37 28.92 15.79
CA ILE A 181 15.44 30.26 15.21
C ILE A 181 16.71 30.96 15.67
N PHE A 182 17.53 31.40 14.74
CA PHE A 182 18.71 32.19 14.99
C PHE A 182 18.36 33.67 14.93
N THR A 183 18.90 34.45 15.91
CA THR A 183 18.81 35.90 15.93
C THR A 183 19.87 36.52 15.01
N SER A 184 19.79 37.84 14.84
CA SER A 184 20.78 38.61 14.03
C SER A 184 22.19 38.54 14.58
N GLU A 185 22.37 38.36 15.90
CA GLU A 185 23.69 38.26 16.57
C GLU A 185 24.18 36.79 16.72
N GLY A 186 23.39 35.81 16.22
CA GLY A 186 23.76 34.40 16.24
C GLY A 186 23.31 33.64 17.49
N ASN A 187 22.55 34.28 18.40
CA ASN A 187 21.89 33.58 19.51
C ASN A 187 20.74 32.70 18.99
N VAL A 188 20.30 31.73 19.80
CA VAL A 188 19.32 30.76 19.37
C VAL A 188 18.11 30.71 20.30
N TRP A 189 16.95 30.82 19.68
CA TRP A 189 15.66 30.47 20.27
C TRP A 189 15.24 29.10 19.82
N LYS A 190 15.12 28.11 20.73
CA LYS A 190 14.71 26.76 20.48
C LYS A 190 13.35 26.48 21.11
N SER A 191 12.41 25.95 20.32
CA SER A 191 11.09 25.51 20.81
C SER A 191 11.23 24.41 21.88
N ASP A 192 10.36 24.41 22.86
CA ASP A 192 10.30 23.37 23.90
C ASP A 192 10.00 21.98 23.32
N ASP A 193 9.23 21.89 22.23
CA ASP A 193 9.02 20.64 21.48
C ASP A 193 9.42 20.84 20.02
N ILE A 194 10.53 20.20 19.63
CA ILE A 194 11.04 20.15 18.27
C ILE A 194 10.71 18.83 17.56
N TYR A 195 10.12 17.86 18.29
CA TYR A 195 9.82 16.52 17.78
C TYR A 195 8.38 16.36 17.30
N ASN A 196 7.43 17.05 17.95
CA ASN A 196 6.04 17.08 17.53
C ASN A 196 5.71 18.48 17.01
N VAL A 197 5.62 18.60 15.69
CA VAL A 197 5.48 19.89 15.03
C VAL A 197 4.23 19.94 14.17
N MET A 198 3.78 21.17 13.90
CA MET A 198 2.77 21.44 12.90
C MET A 198 3.41 22.09 11.67
N LEU A 199 2.84 21.92 10.48
CA LEU A 199 3.32 22.63 9.29
C LEU A 199 3.25 24.16 9.47
N GLU A 200 2.25 24.61 10.21
CA GLU A 200 2.06 26.03 10.54
C GLU A 200 3.23 26.60 11.35
N ASP A 201 3.95 25.77 12.11
CA ASP A 201 5.18 26.18 12.81
C ASP A 201 6.29 26.61 11.84
N PHE A 202 6.20 26.19 10.59
CA PHE A 202 7.12 26.49 9.50
C PHE A 202 6.54 27.45 8.46
N GLY A 203 5.37 28.02 8.76
CA GLY A 203 4.73 29.02 7.94
C GLY A 203 3.70 28.48 6.94
N ALA A 204 3.22 27.26 7.11
CA ALA A 204 2.11 26.79 6.32
C ALA A 204 0.84 27.61 6.59
N LYS A 205 0.08 27.89 5.51
CA LYS A 205 -1.10 28.76 5.56
C LYS A 205 -2.20 28.20 4.65
N ASP A 206 -3.42 28.27 5.13
CA ASP A 206 -4.58 27.86 4.33
C ASP A 206 -4.69 28.67 3.05
N GLY A 207 -5.05 28.02 1.93
CA GLY A 207 -5.18 28.62 0.60
C GLY A 207 -3.88 29.07 -0.07
N ALA A 208 -2.70 28.77 0.51
CA ALA A 208 -1.40 29.09 -0.07
C ALA A 208 -0.61 27.82 -0.46
N ASP A 209 0.40 27.98 -1.31
CA ASP A 209 1.40 26.91 -1.52
C ASP A 209 2.21 26.66 -0.25
N ASN A 210 2.16 25.42 0.23
CA ASN A 210 2.80 25.00 1.47
C ASN A 210 4.03 24.12 1.24
N THR A 211 4.50 23.98 0.02
CA THR A 211 5.64 23.12 -0.35
C THR A 211 6.88 23.45 0.47
N GLU A 212 7.22 24.74 0.58
CA GLU A 212 8.40 25.19 1.32
C GLU A 212 8.27 24.95 2.84
N ALA A 213 7.08 25.19 3.41
CA ALA A 213 6.83 24.93 4.83
C ALA A 213 6.96 23.42 5.13
N PHE A 214 6.48 22.58 4.24
CA PHE A 214 6.61 21.13 4.35
C PHE A 214 8.08 20.69 4.24
N HIS A 215 8.86 21.24 3.29
CA HIS A 215 10.30 21.00 3.21
C HIS A 215 11.04 21.34 4.51
N LYS A 216 10.75 22.49 5.09
CA LYS A 216 11.33 22.90 6.38
C LYS A 216 10.97 21.93 7.50
N ALA A 217 9.71 21.52 7.60
CA ALA A 217 9.25 20.57 8.61
C ALA A 217 9.93 19.21 8.46
N ILE A 218 10.04 18.68 7.23
CA ILE A 218 10.73 17.42 6.93
C ILE A 218 12.22 17.49 7.28
N ASN A 219 12.88 18.61 7.00
CA ASN A 219 14.31 18.77 7.27
C ASN A 219 14.60 19.15 8.73
N SER A 220 13.57 19.37 9.55
CA SER A 220 13.71 19.62 10.99
C SER A 220 13.92 18.29 11.75
N PRO A 221 14.27 18.32 13.06
CA PRO A 221 14.36 17.13 13.91
C PRO A 221 13.00 16.46 14.21
N ALA A 222 11.91 16.92 13.60
CA ALA A 222 10.56 16.43 13.89
C ALA A 222 10.43 14.91 13.71
N LYS A 223 9.81 14.24 14.66
CA LYS A 223 9.40 12.83 14.60
C LYS A 223 7.94 12.69 14.19
N LYS A 224 7.13 13.71 14.51
CA LYS A 224 5.73 13.76 14.10
C LYS A 224 5.43 15.14 13.52
N ILE A 225 4.81 15.14 12.34
CA ILE A 225 4.35 16.33 11.62
C ILE A 225 2.84 16.25 11.47
N THR A 226 2.13 17.28 11.89
CA THR A 226 0.67 17.42 11.80
C THR A 226 0.31 18.76 11.15
N THR A 227 -0.97 18.99 10.91
CA THR A 227 -1.50 20.30 10.49
C THR A 227 -2.99 20.42 10.80
N ASN A 228 -3.49 21.63 10.93
CA ASN A 228 -4.93 21.94 10.98
C ASN A 228 -5.50 22.33 9.60
N ILE A 229 -4.64 22.49 8.59
CA ILE A 229 -5.04 22.85 7.23
C ILE A 229 -5.82 21.66 6.63
N LYS A 230 -7.00 21.93 6.10
CA LYS A 230 -7.85 20.91 5.51
C LYS A 230 -7.53 20.62 4.05
N GLU A 231 -7.12 21.63 3.30
CA GLU A 231 -6.69 21.54 1.91
C GLU A 231 -5.25 22.03 1.79
N LEU A 232 -4.30 21.08 1.80
CA LEU A 232 -2.87 21.37 1.76
C LEU A 232 -2.40 21.45 0.30
N ILE A 233 -2.24 22.67 -0.20
CA ILE A 233 -1.76 22.89 -1.57
C ILE A 233 -0.26 22.66 -1.63
N LEU A 234 0.16 21.79 -2.55
CA LEU A 234 1.56 21.51 -2.88
C LEU A 234 1.77 21.71 -4.39
N THR A 235 2.86 22.37 -4.76
CA THR A 235 3.21 22.69 -6.16
C THR A 235 4.51 22.03 -6.62
N ASN A 236 5.26 21.41 -5.73
CA ASN A 236 6.48 20.69 -6.04
C ASN A 236 6.64 19.44 -5.16
N ASN A 237 7.44 18.50 -5.63
CA ASN A 237 7.73 17.24 -4.95
C ASN A 237 8.60 17.46 -3.72
N ILE A 238 8.44 16.59 -2.73
CA ILE A 238 9.20 16.60 -1.49
C ILE A 238 9.98 15.29 -1.39
N VAL A 239 11.29 15.38 -1.47
CA VAL A 239 12.20 14.24 -1.29
C VAL A 239 12.55 14.11 0.20
N ILE A 240 12.40 12.91 0.74
CA ILE A 240 12.57 12.58 2.16
C ILE A 240 13.65 11.49 2.26
N THR A 241 14.73 11.79 2.98
CA THR A 241 15.90 10.91 3.11
C THR A 241 16.12 10.41 4.53
N ARG A 242 15.15 10.59 5.42
CA ARG A 242 15.23 10.16 6.82
C ARG A 242 14.02 9.32 7.23
N GLY A 243 14.23 8.48 8.23
CA GLY A 243 13.20 7.68 8.88
C GLY A 243 12.77 8.22 10.24
N ASP A 244 12.18 7.34 11.07
CA ASP A 244 11.57 7.65 12.37
C ASP A 244 10.62 8.85 12.28
N LEU A 245 9.77 8.86 11.25
CA LEU A 245 8.92 9.98 10.87
C LEU A 245 7.46 9.58 10.69
N ALA A 246 6.58 10.25 11.42
CA ALA A 246 5.15 10.19 11.23
C ALA A 246 4.63 11.50 10.58
N ILE A 247 4.06 11.41 9.41
CA ILE A 247 3.26 12.46 8.75
C ILE A 247 1.80 12.10 9.02
N ASP A 248 1.21 12.70 10.06
CA ASP A 248 -0.08 12.28 10.63
C ASP A 248 -1.13 13.39 10.43
N MET A 249 -1.77 13.37 9.27
CA MET A 249 -2.71 14.40 8.81
C MET A 249 -4.02 13.77 8.28
N PRO A 250 -4.71 12.91 9.06
CA PRO A 250 -5.84 12.11 8.57
C PRO A 250 -7.06 12.93 8.14
N ASP A 251 -7.12 14.21 8.52
CA ASP A 251 -8.19 15.14 8.15
C ASP A 251 -7.81 16.09 7.00
N THR A 252 -6.61 15.95 6.44
CA THR A 252 -6.05 16.83 5.42
C THR A 252 -6.08 16.18 4.04
N GLU A 253 -6.65 16.87 3.07
CA GLU A 253 -6.56 16.53 1.66
C GLU A 253 -5.36 17.25 1.03
N ILE A 254 -4.50 16.51 0.33
CA ILE A 254 -3.44 17.12 -0.49
C ILE A 254 -4.06 17.61 -1.80
N ILE A 255 -3.86 18.88 -2.11
CA ILE A 255 -4.20 19.47 -3.40
C ILE A 255 -2.91 19.59 -4.22
N TRP A 256 -2.72 18.66 -5.16
CA TRP A 256 -1.58 18.74 -6.07
C TRP A 256 -1.86 19.76 -7.17
N ASN A 257 -1.18 20.89 -7.09
CA ASN A 257 -1.40 22.05 -7.96
C ASN A 257 -0.09 22.49 -8.62
N ALA A 258 0.74 21.52 -9.05
CA ALA A 258 1.95 21.83 -9.78
C ALA A 258 1.66 22.59 -11.08
N PRO A 259 2.56 23.45 -11.55
CA PRO A 259 2.42 24.17 -12.81
C PRO A 259 2.21 23.23 -13.99
N GLU A 260 1.57 23.71 -15.03
CA GLU A 260 1.46 22.99 -16.30
C GLU A 260 2.86 22.66 -16.84
N GLY A 261 3.05 21.44 -17.30
CA GLY A 261 4.36 20.96 -17.78
C GLY A 261 5.35 20.61 -16.67
N HIS A 262 5.02 20.75 -15.39
CA HIS A 262 5.90 20.34 -14.31
C HIS A 262 6.23 18.85 -14.39
N ILE A 263 7.52 18.53 -14.38
CA ILE A 263 8.04 17.16 -14.35
C ILE A 263 8.50 16.86 -12.91
N PRO A 264 7.91 15.84 -12.26
CA PRO A 264 8.27 15.45 -10.90
C PRO A 264 9.75 15.11 -10.76
N ASP A 265 10.35 15.55 -9.67
CA ASP A 265 11.75 15.27 -9.36
C ASP A 265 11.98 13.77 -9.14
N ARG A 266 12.94 13.22 -9.89
CA ARG A 266 13.41 11.84 -9.80
C ARG A 266 14.83 11.75 -9.26
N SER A 267 15.39 12.86 -8.80
CA SER A 267 16.74 12.93 -8.28
C SER A 267 16.90 12.11 -6.99
N GLY A 268 18.13 11.77 -6.66
CA GLY A 268 18.44 11.01 -5.45
C GLY A 268 18.12 9.52 -5.50
N SER A 269 17.50 9.02 -6.57
CA SER A 269 17.32 7.59 -6.76
C SER A 269 18.65 6.92 -7.07
N THR A 270 18.99 5.88 -6.31
CA THR A 270 20.18 5.03 -6.53
C THR A 270 19.78 3.61 -6.93
N ASN A 271 18.54 3.42 -7.37
CA ASN A 271 17.96 2.12 -7.67
C ASN A 271 18.67 1.43 -8.84
N PRO A 272 19.34 0.28 -8.62
CA PRO A 272 20.08 -0.43 -9.67
C PRO A 272 19.16 -1.08 -10.71
N SER A 273 17.90 -1.36 -10.38
CA SER A 273 16.94 -1.92 -11.34
C SER A 273 16.35 -0.89 -12.30
N ASN A 274 16.76 0.36 -12.21
CA ASN A 274 16.30 1.46 -13.06
C ASN A 274 14.84 1.88 -12.88
N TYR A 275 14.15 1.39 -11.85
CA TYR A 275 12.83 1.87 -11.48
C TYR A 275 12.95 3.20 -10.74
N ARG A 276 12.58 4.27 -11.39
CA ARG A 276 12.61 5.63 -10.83
C ARG A 276 11.20 6.16 -10.74
N PHE A 277 10.54 5.80 -9.67
CA PHE A 277 9.16 6.21 -9.43
C PHE A 277 9.10 7.55 -8.71
N PRO A 278 8.59 8.60 -9.35
CA PRO A 278 8.42 9.88 -8.69
C PRO A 278 7.24 9.84 -7.72
N GLY A 279 7.30 10.68 -6.69
CA GLY A 279 6.21 10.86 -5.73
C GLY A 279 6.05 12.32 -5.35
N ILE A 280 4.83 12.74 -5.01
CA ILE A 280 4.62 14.03 -4.31
C ILE A 280 5.45 14.01 -3.04
N LEU A 281 5.34 12.91 -2.28
CA LEU A 281 6.24 12.59 -1.17
C LEU A 281 7.11 11.40 -1.59
N ALA A 282 8.39 11.63 -1.80
CA ALA A 282 9.33 10.62 -2.28
C ALA A 282 10.34 10.25 -1.19
N PHE A 283 10.16 9.08 -0.58
CA PHE A 283 11.09 8.53 0.41
C PHE A 283 12.22 7.80 -0.29
N ARG A 284 13.44 8.21 -0.07
CA ARG A 284 14.65 7.73 -0.74
C ARG A 284 15.70 7.27 0.28
N GLY A 285 15.77 5.95 0.52
CA GLY A 285 16.95 5.34 1.12
C GLY A 285 18.12 5.39 0.12
N THR A 286 19.27 4.91 0.50
CA THR A 286 20.48 5.01 -0.31
C THR A 286 21.09 3.65 -0.56
N ALA A 287 21.27 3.27 -1.82
CA ALA A 287 22.12 2.16 -2.21
C ALA A 287 23.56 2.64 -2.32
N GLY A 288 24.46 1.93 -1.64
CA GLY A 288 25.91 2.17 -1.69
C GLY A 288 26.61 1.31 -2.73
N ASP A 289 27.86 1.02 -2.50
CA ASP A 289 28.69 0.21 -3.38
C ASP A 289 28.36 -1.28 -3.32
N ILE A 290 28.77 -2.02 -4.34
CA ILE A 290 28.76 -3.48 -4.34
C ILE A 290 29.80 -3.96 -3.32
N ILE A 291 29.35 -4.76 -2.36
CA ILE A 291 30.21 -5.37 -1.33
C ILE A 291 30.90 -6.61 -1.90
N ASP A 292 30.14 -7.43 -2.61
CA ASP A 292 30.59 -8.72 -3.12
C ASP A 292 29.77 -9.12 -4.36
N SER A 293 30.40 -9.90 -5.23
CA SER A 293 29.78 -10.53 -6.39
C SER A 293 30.34 -11.95 -6.55
N PHE A 294 29.46 -12.95 -6.48
CA PHE A 294 29.83 -14.36 -6.44
C PHE A 294 29.10 -15.16 -7.50
N THR A 295 29.85 -15.84 -8.37
CA THR A 295 29.28 -16.81 -9.31
C THR A 295 29.02 -18.12 -8.59
N LEU A 296 27.77 -18.59 -8.57
CA LEU A 296 27.38 -19.81 -7.89
C LEU A 296 28.10 -21.04 -8.45
N THR A 297 28.82 -21.72 -7.58
CA THR A 297 29.45 -23.04 -7.84
C THR A 297 28.58 -24.21 -7.38
N ASN A 298 27.63 -23.90 -6.48
CA ASN A 298 26.62 -24.85 -5.99
C ASN A 298 25.24 -24.21 -6.04
N ARG A 299 24.25 -25.03 -6.30
CA ARG A 299 22.85 -24.61 -6.32
C ARG A 299 22.40 -24.17 -4.93
N ILE A 300 21.64 -23.07 -4.87
CA ILE A 300 20.85 -22.68 -3.70
C ILE A 300 19.45 -23.22 -3.90
N SER A 301 18.97 -23.98 -2.94
CA SER A 301 17.64 -24.59 -3.04
C SER A 301 16.56 -23.63 -2.55
N LYS A 302 15.38 -23.78 -3.15
CA LYS A 302 14.17 -23.10 -2.70
C LYS A 302 13.95 -23.34 -1.21
N GLY A 303 13.71 -22.24 -0.47
CA GLY A 303 13.53 -22.25 0.98
C GLY A 303 14.82 -22.01 1.80
N ASP A 304 15.99 -21.96 1.15
CA ASP A 304 17.24 -21.68 1.82
C ASP A 304 17.35 -20.21 2.26
N THR A 305 18.04 -19.99 3.38
CA THR A 305 18.43 -18.68 3.92
C THR A 305 19.94 -18.49 3.90
N THR A 306 20.68 -19.51 3.46
CA THR A 306 22.14 -19.49 3.33
C THR A 306 22.53 -19.32 1.88
N TYR A 307 23.29 -18.29 1.61
CA TYR A 307 23.74 -17.90 0.30
C TYR A 307 25.24 -17.94 0.18
N TRP A 308 25.78 -17.95 -1.03
CA TRP A 308 27.21 -17.97 -1.30
C TRP A 308 27.77 -16.57 -1.47
N CYS A 309 28.97 -16.34 -0.96
CA CYS A 309 29.76 -15.12 -1.09
C CYS A 309 31.24 -15.46 -1.24
N THR A 310 32.07 -14.47 -1.61
CA THR A 310 33.52 -14.70 -1.68
C THR A 310 34.13 -14.84 -0.29
N ASN A 311 33.69 -14.02 0.66
CA ASN A 311 34.12 -14.07 2.05
C ASN A 311 33.05 -13.40 2.95
N ASN A 312 32.54 -14.13 3.93
CA ASN A 312 31.52 -13.60 4.85
C ASN A 312 32.03 -12.52 5.82
N SER A 313 33.36 -12.37 5.96
CA SER A 313 33.93 -11.28 6.74
C SER A 313 33.79 -9.88 6.10
N LEU A 314 33.33 -9.82 4.86
CA LEU A 314 32.95 -8.56 4.19
C LEU A 314 31.64 -7.98 4.71
N PHE A 315 30.90 -8.74 5.52
CA PHE A 315 29.56 -8.40 5.95
C PHE A 315 29.48 -8.30 7.48
N GLU A 316 28.72 -7.33 7.94
CA GLU A 316 28.40 -7.16 9.34
C GLU A 316 27.05 -7.80 9.69
N ASN A 317 26.91 -8.29 10.92
CA ASN A 317 25.60 -8.78 11.39
C ASN A 317 24.61 -7.63 11.47
N ARG A 318 23.38 -7.86 11.01
CA ARG A 318 22.30 -6.87 10.85
C ARG A 318 22.54 -5.80 9.79
N GLN A 319 23.57 -5.94 8.98
CA GLN A 319 23.79 -5.06 7.83
C GLN A 319 22.65 -5.24 6.82
N TRP A 320 22.13 -4.14 6.31
CA TRP A 320 21.18 -4.16 5.21
C TRP A 320 21.90 -4.27 3.88
N VAL A 321 21.42 -5.18 3.04
CA VAL A 321 21.95 -5.38 1.69
C VAL A 321 20.82 -5.52 0.69
N ILE A 322 21.07 -5.07 -0.53
CA ILE A 322 20.30 -5.50 -1.70
C ILE A 322 21.01 -6.72 -2.25
N MET A 323 20.33 -7.84 -2.23
CA MET A 323 20.78 -9.05 -2.90
C MET A 323 20.11 -9.14 -4.24
N SER A 324 20.89 -9.37 -5.29
CA SER A 324 20.36 -9.66 -6.62
C SER A 324 20.95 -10.94 -7.17
N SER A 325 20.16 -11.62 -8.01
CA SER A 325 20.60 -12.80 -8.76
C SER A 325 20.34 -12.59 -10.23
N ASP A 326 21.42 -12.51 -11.02
CA ASP A 326 21.32 -12.42 -12.48
C ASP A 326 20.96 -13.79 -13.07
N VAL A 327 20.10 -13.77 -14.06
CA VAL A 327 19.70 -14.96 -14.85
C VAL A 327 20.71 -15.27 -15.98
N GLY A 328 21.70 -14.39 -16.17
CA GLY A 328 22.63 -14.47 -17.29
C GLY A 328 22.01 -13.97 -18.61
N GLY A 329 22.67 -12.99 -19.23
CA GLY A 329 22.28 -12.46 -20.53
C GLY A 329 21.86 -11.00 -20.55
N GLY A 330 22.02 -10.25 -19.45
CA GLY A 330 21.91 -8.78 -19.42
C GLY A 330 20.56 -8.20 -19.82
N THR A 331 19.49 -8.99 -19.72
CA THR A 331 18.14 -8.52 -20.07
C THR A 331 17.49 -7.91 -18.83
N VAL A 332 17.20 -6.63 -18.88
CA VAL A 332 16.45 -5.90 -17.85
C VAL A 332 15.18 -6.64 -17.48
N GLY A 333 14.90 -6.78 -16.17
CA GLY A 333 13.70 -7.44 -15.66
C GLY A 333 13.85 -8.93 -15.38
N ARG A 334 15.02 -9.54 -15.57
CA ARG A 334 15.30 -10.95 -15.26
C ARG A 334 16.09 -11.17 -13.98
N GLU A 335 16.29 -10.13 -13.22
CA GLU A 335 17.03 -10.19 -11.96
C GLU A 335 16.07 -10.23 -10.79
N ILE A 336 16.35 -11.09 -9.82
CA ILE A 336 15.70 -11.04 -8.52
C ILE A 336 16.43 -9.98 -7.70
N TYR A 337 15.69 -8.97 -7.23
CA TYR A 337 16.18 -8.00 -6.28
C TYR A 337 15.40 -8.13 -4.97
N VAL A 338 16.12 -8.21 -3.88
CA VAL A 338 15.51 -8.20 -2.55
C VAL A 338 16.34 -7.40 -1.57
N MET A 339 15.68 -6.54 -0.80
CA MET A 339 16.29 -5.86 0.34
C MET A 339 16.17 -6.79 1.56
N THR A 340 17.31 -7.22 2.09
CA THR A 340 17.39 -8.22 3.16
C THR A 340 18.45 -7.83 4.17
N GLN A 341 18.41 -8.47 5.33
CA GLN A 341 19.35 -8.22 6.42
C GLN A 341 20.26 -9.42 6.65
N VAL A 342 21.54 -9.15 6.79
CA VAL A 342 22.55 -10.16 7.15
C VAL A 342 22.29 -10.66 8.56
N GLN A 343 22.24 -11.99 8.72
CA GLN A 343 22.06 -12.68 10.00
C GLN A 343 23.35 -13.34 10.50
N GLY A 344 24.45 -13.15 9.78
CA GLY A 344 25.78 -13.65 10.14
C GLY A 344 26.33 -14.69 9.16
N SER A 345 27.29 -15.49 9.61
CA SER A 345 27.92 -16.55 8.83
C SER A 345 26.96 -17.73 8.58
N GLY A 346 27.02 -18.31 7.39
CA GLY A 346 26.29 -19.54 7.04
C GLY A 346 26.97 -20.85 7.47
N GLY A 347 28.10 -20.77 8.15
CA GLY A 347 28.87 -21.91 8.62
C GLY A 347 30.27 -22.05 7.99
N ALA A 348 30.40 -21.80 6.68
CA ALA A 348 31.69 -21.71 6.00
C ALA A 348 32.04 -20.25 5.70
N ILE A 349 33.34 -19.96 5.49
CA ILE A 349 33.80 -18.60 5.17
C ILE A 349 33.19 -18.04 3.87
N THR A 350 32.76 -18.90 2.98
CA THR A 350 32.10 -18.56 1.72
C THR A 350 30.56 -18.59 1.80
N GLN A 351 30.00 -18.63 3.01
CA GLN A 351 28.55 -18.69 3.20
C GLN A 351 28.07 -17.52 4.05
N LEU A 352 27.04 -16.87 3.56
CA LEU A 352 26.35 -15.76 4.21
C LEU A 352 24.92 -16.17 4.55
N ARG A 353 24.49 -15.93 5.77
CA ARG A 353 23.11 -16.12 6.19
C ARG A 353 22.35 -14.79 6.14
N VAL A 354 21.22 -14.78 5.47
CA VAL A 354 20.32 -13.61 5.40
C VAL A 354 18.92 -14.00 5.89
N ASP A 355 18.09 -13.03 6.18
CA ASP A 355 16.72 -13.25 6.65
C ASP A 355 15.68 -13.41 5.52
N TYR A 356 16.13 -13.55 4.27
CA TYR A 356 15.29 -13.86 3.12
C TYR A 356 15.36 -15.35 2.79
N LYS A 357 14.20 -15.99 2.66
CA LYS A 357 14.08 -17.35 2.11
C LYS A 357 13.84 -17.28 0.62
N THR A 358 14.73 -17.83 -0.18
CA THR A 358 14.50 -17.84 -1.62
C THR A 358 13.28 -18.67 -2.01
N GLY A 359 12.43 -18.11 -2.85
CA GLY A 359 11.30 -18.82 -3.48
C GLY A 359 11.72 -19.67 -4.69
N TRP A 360 12.97 -19.56 -5.12
CA TRP A 360 13.47 -20.08 -6.39
C TRP A 360 14.72 -20.93 -6.20
N HIS A 361 14.91 -21.86 -7.10
CA HIS A 361 16.20 -22.53 -7.23
C HIS A 361 17.16 -21.63 -7.96
N LEU A 362 18.28 -21.28 -7.35
CA LEU A 362 19.34 -20.51 -7.99
C LEU A 362 20.43 -21.49 -8.42
N ASP A 363 20.51 -21.74 -9.73
CA ASP A 363 21.40 -22.76 -10.28
C ASP A 363 22.84 -22.30 -10.41
N VAL A 364 23.75 -23.28 -10.55
CA VAL A 364 25.18 -23.06 -10.79
C VAL A 364 25.38 -22.16 -12.03
N GLY A 365 26.33 -21.24 -11.93
CA GLY A 365 26.67 -20.26 -12.95
C GLY A 365 25.93 -18.92 -12.82
N ARG A 366 24.90 -18.79 -11.95
CA ARG A 366 24.28 -17.50 -11.66
C ARG A 366 25.23 -16.62 -10.85
N VAL A 367 25.09 -15.32 -11.03
CA VAL A 367 25.87 -14.34 -10.27
C VAL A 367 24.97 -13.74 -9.18
N LEU A 368 25.38 -13.93 -7.92
CA LEU A 368 24.82 -13.21 -6.79
C LEU A 368 25.60 -11.92 -6.57
N THR A 369 24.93 -10.81 -6.46
CA THR A 369 25.52 -9.52 -6.14
C THR A 369 24.92 -8.98 -4.86
N TYR A 370 25.79 -8.51 -3.97
CA TYR A 370 25.42 -7.89 -2.71
C TYR A 370 25.83 -6.43 -2.73
N ARG A 371 24.90 -5.55 -2.54
CA ARG A 371 25.11 -4.11 -2.50
C ARG A 371 24.72 -3.58 -1.14
N ASN A 372 25.54 -2.71 -0.57
CA ASN A 372 25.18 -2.04 0.67
C ASN A 372 23.94 -1.17 0.47
N VAL A 373 23.11 -1.08 1.47
CA VAL A 373 21.94 -0.19 1.47
C VAL A 373 21.70 0.40 2.84
N THR A 374 21.36 1.69 2.87
CA THR A 374 20.86 2.36 4.07
C THR A 374 19.39 2.64 3.85
N PRO A 375 18.49 1.82 4.40
CA PRO A 375 17.06 2.02 4.25
C PRO A 375 16.58 3.19 5.10
N ILE A 376 15.47 3.79 4.68
CA ILE A 376 14.64 4.60 5.56
C ILE A 376 13.80 3.64 6.41
N GLU A 377 13.79 3.87 7.71
CA GLU A 377 13.07 3.00 8.64
C GLU A 377 11.97 3.75 9.40
N ASN A 378 10.91 3.02 9.77
CA ASN A 378 9.84 3.49 10.65
C ASN A 378 9.12 4.75 10.12
N VAL A 379 8.41 4.59 9.02
CA VAL A 379 7.62 5.65 8.40
C VAL A 379 6.14 5.43 8.65
N ARG A 380 5.43 6.47 9.06
CA ARG A 380 3.97 6.46 9.11
C ARG A 380 3.42 7.64 8.32
N ILE A 381 2.43 7.37 7.47
CA ILE A 381 1.80 8.39 6.61
C ILE A 381 0.30 8.24 6.70
N ALA A 382 -0.39 9.31 7.07
CA ALA A 382 -1.85 9.35 7.10
C ALA A 382 -2.36 10.66 6.50
N PHE A 383 -3.22 10.55 5.46
CA PHE A 383 -3.94 11.65 4.85
C PHE A 383 -5.42 11.30 4.68
N LYS A 384 -6.26 12.32 4.52
CA LYS A 384 -7.64 12.16 4.09
C LYS A 384 -7.73 11.77 2.62
N GLY A 385 -6.84 12.28 1.79
CA GLY A 385 -6.81 12.01 0.37
C GLY A 385 -5.92 12.93 -0.45
N VAL A 386 -5.99 12.76 -1.77
CA VAL A 386 -5.33 13.64 -2.74
C VAL A 386 -6.29 14.02 -3.87
N LYS A 387 -6.26 15.28 -4.24
CA LYS A 387 -6.91 15.82 -5.45
C LYS A 387 -5.86 16.34 -6.41
N TRP A 388 -5.89 15.82 -7.62
CA TRP A 388 -4.95 16.20 -8.67
C TRP A 388 -5.50 17.32 -9.54
N ASN A 389 -4.91 18.50 -9.49
CA ASN A 389 -5.31 19.67 -10.26
C ASN A 389 -4.35 20.00 -11.42
N GLN A 390 -3.09 19.54 -11.37
CA GLN A 390 -2.13 19.79 -12.45
C GLN A 390 -2.69 19.33 -13.81
N ASN A 391 -2.53 20.13 -14.85
CA ASN A 391 -2.82 19.72 -16.21
C ASN A 391 -1.65 18.91 -16.77
N ILE A 392 -1.93 17.67 -17.25
CA ILE A 392 -0.95 16.78 -17.89
C ILE A 392 -1.05 17.01 -19.40
N THR A 393 0.03 17.49 -19.99
CA THR A 393 0.11 17.85 -21.42
C THR A 393 0.82 16.82 -22.28
N ASP A 394 1.57 15.90 -21.68
CA ASP A 394 2.36 14.83 -22.35
C ASP A 394 1.65 13.47 -22.37
N ALA A 395 0.39 13.39 -21.96
CA ALA A 395 -0.39 12.15 -21.93
C ALA A 395 -0.78 11.64 -23.33
N SER A 396 0.13 11.64 -24.28
CA SER A 396 -0.09 11.16 -25.64
C SER A 396 -0.08 9.63 -25.79
N GLY A 397 0.27 8.91 -24.74
CA GLY A 397 0.30 7.46 -24.71
C GLY A 397 -0.95 6.88 -24.08
N VAL A 398 -1.92 6.56 -24.88
CA VAL A 398 -3.14 5.86 -24.44
C VAL A 398 -2.76 4.51 -23.85
N GLY A 399 -3.01 4.30 -22.56
CA GLY A 399 -3.04 2.99 -21.92
C GLY A 399 -1.92 2.66 -20.93
N ASP A 400 -0.86 3.45 -20.87
CA ASP A 400 0.21 3.29 -19.89
C ASP A 400 0.48 4.63 -19.22
N GLY A 401 -0.09 4.85 -18.04
CA GLY A 401 0.12 6.09 -17.28
C GLY A 401 1.56 6.29 -16.84
N PHE A 402 2.38 5.26 -16.97
CA PHE A 402 3.83 5.34 -16.87
C PHE A 402 4.48 6.11 -18.01
N ALA A 403 3.78 6.33 -19.11
CA ALA A 403 4.29 7.07 -20.25
C ALA A 403 4.37 8.58 -20.00
N SER A 404 3.55 9.14 -19.11
CA SER A 404 3.61 10.55 -18.77
C SER A 404 4.74 10.86 -17.82
N GLN A 405 5.68 11.71 -18.24
CA GLN A 405 6.74 12.20 -17.34
C GLN A 405 6.23 13.17 -16.26
N GLN A 406 5.04 13.74 -16.47
CA GLN A 406 4.40 14.69 -15.56
C GLN A 406 3.61 14.00 -14.45
N SER A 407 3.39 12.69 -14.55
CA SER A 407 2.67 11.90 -13.53
C SER A 407 3.58 11.46 -12.39
N CYS A 408 3.04 11.40 -11.17
CA CYS A 408 3.73 10.81 -10.01
C CYS A 408 2.74 10.20 -9.03
N ALA A 409 3.26 9.34 -8.14
CA ALA A 409 2.52 8.80 -7.01
C ALA A 409 2.24 9.87 -5.95
N LEU A 410 1.26 9.67 -5.08
CA LEU A 410 1.20 10.46 -3.86
C LEU A 410 2.41 10.13 -2.97
N VAL A 411 2.66 8.84 -2.79
CA VAL A 411 3.80 8.35 -2.00
C VAL A 411 4.64 7.39 -2.84
N SER A 412 5.92 7.68 -3.01
CA SER A 412 6.87 6.71 -3.56
C SER A 412 7.90 6.32 -2.51
N LEU A 413 8.15 5.02 -2.41
CA LEU A 413 9.06 4.42 -1.44
C LEU A 413 10.18 3.68 -2.16
N GLU A 414 11.42 4.02 -1.86
CA GLU A 414 12.60 3.34 -2.38
C GLU A 414 13.57 3.05 -1.25
N TYR A 415 13.93 1.78 -1.05
CA TYR A 415 14.70 1.30 0.09
C TYR A 415 14.11 1.73 1.43
N VAL A 416 12.87 1.33 1.66
CA VAL A 416 12.16 1.62 2.92
C VAL A 416 11.85 0.31 3.64
N ASN A 417 12.13 0.28 4.92
CA ASN A 417 11.77 -0.79 5.83
C ASN A 417 10.82 -0.28 6.91
N ASN A 418 9.73 -0.99 7.14
CA ASN A 418 8.71 -0.68 8.14
C ASN A 418 7.99 0.64 7.86
N ALA A 419 6.99 0.60 6.96
CA ALA A 419 6.12 1.73 6.67
C ALA A 419 4.65 1.38 6.84
N ASP A 420 3.89 2.30 7.44
CA ASP A 420 2.44 2.23 7.66
C ASP A 420 1.76 3.40 6.91
N ILE A 421 0.92 3.09 5.91
CA ILE A 421 0.43 4.06 4.95
C ILE A 421 -1.09 3.99 4.82
N CYS A 422 -1.76 5.10 5.14
CA CYS A 422 -3.19 5.31 5.01
C CYS A 422 -3.46 6.62 4.26
N LEU A 423 -3.90 6.55 3.00
CA LEU A 423 -3.99 7.75 2.14
C LEU A 423 -5.43 8.23 1.89
N GLY A 424 -6.42 7.55 2.50
CA GLY A 424 -7.81 7.90 2.25
C GLY A 424 -8.19 7.73 0.79
N TYR A 425 -8.54 8.79 0.07
CA TYR A 425 -8.98 8.68 -1.30
C TYR A 425 -8.12 9.47 -2.31
N GLY A 426 -7.98 8.92 -3.52
CA GLY A 426 -7.40 9.60 -4.67
C GLY A 426 -8.47 10.00 -5.68
N PHE A 427 -8.54 11.28 -6.01
CA PHE A 427 -9.45 11.77 -7.03
C PHE A 427 -8.69 12.35 -8.21
N ASN A 428 -9.06 11.92 -9.41
CA ASN A 428 -8.44 12.37 -10.66
C ASN A 428 -6.92 12.10 -10.70
N HIS A 429 -6.47 11.04 -10.04
CA HIS A 429 -5.05 10.71 -9.87
C HIS A 429 -4.51 10.01 -11.13
N PRO A 430 -3.37 10.41 -11.71
CA PRO A 430 -2.87 9.88 -12.98
C PRO A 430 -1.90 8.71 -12.86
N TYR A 431 -1.58 8.25 -11.65
CA TYR A 431 -0.49 7.32 -11.36
C TYR A 431 -0.85 6.45 -10.13
N PRO A 432 -0.13 5.37 -9.78
CA PRO A 432 -0.38 4.70 -8.51
C PRO A 432 -0.37 5.65 -7.31
N MET A 433 -1.31 5.47 -6.38
CA MET A 433 -1.31 6.25 -5.12
C MET A 433 -0.03 5.97 -4.32
N VAL A 434 0.33 4.69 -4.24
CA VAL A 434 1.58 4.24 -3.63
C VAL A 434 2.36 3.43 -4.65
N VAL A 435 3.62 3.75 -4.84
CA VAL A 435 4.54 2.95 -5.64
C VAL A 435 5.81 2.64 -4.85
N THR A 436 6.26 1.41 -4.93
CA THR A 436 7.45 0.98 -4.18
C THR A 436 8.55 0.46 -5.07
N ALA A 437 9.78 0.51 -4.59
CA ALA A 437 10.93 -0.16 -5.20
C ALA A 437 11.87 -0.66 -4.11
N MET A 438 12.09 -1.98 -4.07
CA MET A 438 12.99 -2.63 -3.10
C MET A 438 12.67 -2.25 -1.66
N VAL A 439 11.48 -2.61 -1.22
CA VAL A 439 10.95 -2.31 0.11
C VAL A 439 10.69 -3.57 0.91
N ARG A 440 10.66 -3.40 2.22
CA ARG A 440 10.30 -4.47 3.14
C ARG A 440 9.33 -3.98 4.20
N ASN A 441 8.41 -4.86 4.61
CA ASN A 441 7.48 -4.63 5.72
C ASN A 441 6.67 -3.32 5.55
N VAL A 442 6.10 -3.13 4.36
CA VAL A 442 5.23 -1.99 4.05
C VAL A 442 3.78 -2.41 4.13
N PHE A 443 3.01 -1.68 4.91
CA PHE A 443 1.58 -1.87 5.05
C PHE A 443 0.81 -0.69 4.46
N VAL A 444 0.00 -0.96 3.44
CA VAL A 444 -0.88 0.03 2.80
C VAL A 444 -2.31 -0.34 3.09
N HIS A 445 -3.08 0.58 3.67
CA HIS A 445 -4.45 0.28 4.07
C HIS A 445 -5.38 1.48 3.94
N ASP A 446 -6.71 1.21 3.99
CA ASP A 446 -7.75 2.24 4.02
C ASP A 446 -7.56 3.33 2.95
N THR A 447 -7.29 2.89 1.71
CA THR A 447 -7.01 3.78 0.59
C THR A 447 -7.89 3.43 -0.60
N GLU A 448 -8.47 4.44 -1.24
CA GLU A 448 -9.36 4.30 -2.39
C GLU A 448 -8.94 5.23 -3.51
N THR A 449 -9.06 4.80 -4.77
CA THR A 449 -8.92 5.66 -5.94
C THR A 449 -10.21 5.74 -6.73
N ASN A 450 -10.48 6.90 -7.34
CA ASN A 450 -11.68 7.12 -8.13
C ASN A 450 -11.43 8.10 -9.28
N PHE A 451 -12.01 7.79 -10.45
CA PHE A 451 -11.93 8.60 -11.67
C PHE A 451 -10.49 8.94 -12.06
N PRO A 452 -9.73 7.97 -12.64
CA PRO A 452 -8.38 8.23 -13.08
C PRO A 452 -8.33 9.29 -14.17
N ARG A 453 -7.38 10.22 -14.06
CA ARG A 453 -7.17 11.24 -15.08
C ARG A 453 -6.68 10.67 -16.40
N VAL A 454 -5.85 9.64 -16.32
CA VAL A 454 -5.33 8.91 -17.48
C VAL A 454 -5.88 7.49 -17.43
N PRO A 455 -6.76 7.09 -18.35
CA PRO A 455 -7.32 5.75 -18.36
C PRO A 455 -6.23 4.68 -18.37
N GLY A 456 -6.34 3.70 -17.48
CA GLY A 456 -5.41 2.57 -17.40
C GLY A 456 -4.13 2.80 -16.60
N SER A 457 -3.99 3.91 -15.88
CA SER A 457 -2.76 4.23 -15.16
C SER A 457 -2.87 4.31 -13.65
N ASP A 458 -4.04 4.51 -13.09
CA ASP A 458 -4.17 4.59 -11.64
C ASP A 458 -4.27 3.20 -11.01
N HIS A 459 -3.39 2.96 -10.08
CA HIS A 459 -3.43 1.84 -9.17
C HIS A 459 -3.58 2.38 -7.75
N VAL A 460 -4.15 1.61 -6.84
CA VAL A 460 -4.05 2.02 -5.43
C VAL A 460 -2.61 1.81 -4.96
N VAL A 461 -2.07 0.61 -5.18
CA VAL A 461 -0.66 0.33 -4.85
C VAL A 461 0.01 -0.53 -5.90
N GLN A 462 1.26 -0.19 -6.22
CA GLN A 462 2.18 -1.02 -6.99
C GLN A 462 3.38 -1.40 -6.13
N PHE A 463 3.54 -2.71 -5.89
CA PHE A 463 4.64 -3.28 -5.15
C PHE A 463 5.71 -3.84 -6.10
N ASN A 464 6.84 -3.15 -6.23
CA ASN A 464 7.97 -3.61 -7.02
C ASN A 464 9.11 -4.08 -6.11
N ASN A 465 9.59 -5.30 -6.33
CA ASN A 465 10.64 -5.92 -5.53
C ASN A 465 10.37 -5.80 -4.01
N ALA A 466 9.14 -6.15 -3.63
CA ALA A 466 8.63 -6.00 -2.27
C ALA A 466 8.73 -7.31 -1.49
N TYR A 467 9.15 -7.23 -0.23
CA TYR A 467 9.27 -8.36 0.67
C TYR A 467 8.49 -8.11 1.96
N GLU A 468 7.65 -9.07 2.37
CA GLU A 468 6.80 -8.96 3.57
C GLU A 468 5.89 -7.71 3.57
N CYS A 469 5.30 -7.38 2.42
CA CYS A 469 4.42 -6.22 2.27
C CYS A 469 2.95 -6.63 2.24
N HIS A 470 2.09 -5.76 2.75
CA HIS A 470 0.68 -6.08 2.95
C HIS A 470 -0.24 -4.95 2.48
N ALA A 471 -1.36 -5.33 1.87
CA ALA A 471 -2.43 -4.43 1.44
C ALA A 471 -3.74 -4.84 2.11
N ARG A 472 -4.48 -3.86 2.65
CA ARG A 472 -5.76 -4.15 3.30
C ARG A 472 -6.78 -3.03 3.12
N ARG A 473 -8.04 -3.39 2.87
CA ARG A 473 -9.16 -2.44 2.67
C ARG A 473 -8.84 -1.36 1.63
N LEU A 474 -8.26 -1.81 0.50
CA LEU A 474 -8.02 -0.96 -0.65
C LEU A 474 -9.16 -1.09 -1.64
N ARG A 475 -9.50 0.03 -2.30
CA ARG A 475 -10.54 0.06 -3.33
C ARG A 475 -10.10 0.86 -4.54
N ASN A 476 -10.48 0.36 -5.72
CA ASN A 476 -10.33 1.09 -6.97
C ASN A 476 -11.68 1.19 -7.66
N ILE A 477 -12.11 2.41 -7.96
CA ILE A 477 -13.36 2.68 -8.68
C ILE A 477 -13.01 3.23 -10.05
N SER A 478 -13.25 2.43 -11.09
CA SER A 478 -12.99 2.79 -12.50
C SER A 478 -11.53 2.96 -12.91
N GLY A 479 -10.57 2.61 -12.06
CA GLY A 479 -9.15 2.61 -12.37
C GLY A 479 -8.64 1.31 -13.02
N ARG A 480 -7.33 1.04 -12.90
CA ARG A 480 -6.69 -0.14 -13.50
C ARG A 480 -6.56 -1.29 -12.51
N HIS A 481 -5.81 -1.10 -11.42
CA HIS A 481 -5.55 -2.14 -10.42
C HIS A 481 -5.79 -1.63 -9.00
N VAL A 482 -6.22 -2.51 -8.12
CA VAL A 482 -6.17 -2.28 -6.68
C VAL A 482 -4.75 -2.54 -6.20
N VAL A 483 -4.21 -3.72 -6.53
CA VAL A 483 -2.84 -4.11 -6.19
C VAL A 483 -2.15 -4.71 -7.40
N ASP A 484 -0.97 -4.22 -7.67
CA ASP A 484 -0.07 -4.71 -8.70
C ASP A 484 1.25 -5.18 -8.07
N PHE A 485 1.68 -6.41 -8.40
CA PHE A 485 2.93 -6.97 -7.93
C PHE A 485 3.91 -7.21 -9.08
N SER A 486 5.15 -6.76 -8.88
CA SER A 486 6.28 -7.05 -9.76
C SER A 486 7.49 -7.47 -8.92
N GLY A 487 7.83 -8.75 -8.90
CA GLY A 487 8.94 -9.26 -8.12
C GLY A 487 8.71 -9.28 -6.61
N ALA A 488 7.47 -9.43 -6.17
CA ALA A 488 7.11 -9.42 -4.76
C ALA A 488 7.13 -10.82 -4.14
N SER A 489 7.47 -10.92 -2.86
CA SER A 489 7.45 -12.18 -2.12
C SER A 489 6.98 -12.02 -0.69
N TYR A 490 6.30 -13.06 -0.15
CA TYR A 490 5.72 -13.08 1.19
C TYR A 490 4.72 -11.95 1.46
N CYS A 491 4.02 -11.50 0.42
CA CYS A 491 3.06 -10.41 0.50
C CYS A 491 1.62 -10.91 0.63
N SER A 492 0.74 -10.05 1.12
CA SER A 492 -0.69 -10.37 1.23
C SER A 492 -1.59 -9.22 0.84
N VAL A 493 -2.77 -9.58 0.29
CA VAL A 493 -3.85 -8.66 -0.07
C VAL A 493 -5.11 -9.14 0.61
N ARG A 494 -5.74 -8.29 1.41
CA ARG A 494 -6.91 -8.68 2.17
C ARG A 494 -8.00 -7.61 2.21
N ASP A 495 -9.27 -8.05 2.16
CA ASP A 495 -10.44 -7.17 2.27
C ASP A 495 -10.44 -6.04 1.20
N CYS A 496 -9.89 -6.30 0.01
CA CYS A 496 -9.71 -5.33 -1.07
C CYS A 496 -10.66 -5.59 -2.24
N GLY A 497 -10.86 -4.57 -3.08
CA GLY A 497 -11.72 -4.79 -4.23
C GLY A 497 -11.82 -3.65 -5.23
N GLU A 498 -12.48 -3.96 -6.36
CA GLU A 498 -12.71 -3.01 -7.44
C GLU A 498 -14.16 -2.93 -7.85
N THR A 499 -14.52 -1.82 -8.48
CA THR A 499 -15.79 -1.68 -9.20
C THR A 499 -15.52 -1.10 -10.59
N GLY A 500 -15.69 -1.93 -11.62
CA GLY A 500 -15.72 -1.48 -13.02
C GLY A 500 -14.40 -1.42 -13.78
N THR A 501 -13.33 -2.05 -13.29
CA THR A 501 -12.07 -2.14 -14.06
C THR A 501 -12.12 -3.29 -15.07
N ARG A 502 -11.43 -3.11 -16.21
CA ARG A 502 -11.35 -4.14 -17.26
C ARG A 502 -10.06 -4.95 -17.24
N ASN A 503 -9.04 -4.55 -16.46
CA ASN A 503 -7.68 -5.04 -16.58
C ASN A 503 -7.19 -5.85 -15.36
N GLY A 504 -8.09 -6.24 -14.48
CA GLY A 504 -7.77 -7.03 -13.30
C GLY A 504 -7.53 -6.17 -12.05
N ALA A 505 -8.36 -6.37 -11.03
CA ALA A 505 -8.20 -5.70 -9.74
C ALA A 505 -6.85 -6.03 -9.11
N PHE A 506 -6.45 -7.28 -9.23
CA PHE A 506 -5.24 -7.81 -8.64
C PHE A 506 -4.38 -8.41 -9.74
N THR A 507 -3.16 -7.91 -9.87
CA THR A 507 -2.25 -8.34 -10.93
C THR A 507 -0.91 -8.74 -10.34
N THR A 508 -0.34 -9.83 -10.88
CA THR A 508 1.06 -10.17 -10.72
C THR A 508 1.71 -10.30 -12.09
N HIS A 509 2.91 -9.78 -12.25
CA HIS A 509 3.56 -9.71 -13.56
C HIS A 509 4.36 -10.96 -13.96
N GLY A 510 4.52 -11.92 -13.06
CA GLY A 510 5.35 -13.11 -13.33
C GLY A 510 6.84 -12.82 -13.29
N MET A 511 7.23 -11.93 -12.42
CA MET A 511 8.63 -11.54 -12.16
C MET A 511 9.11 -12.11 -10.83
N PHE A 512 9.00 -13.44 -10.66
CA PHE A 512 9.46 -14.13 -9.45
C PHE A 512 8.58 -13.92 -8.22
N GLU A 513 7.31 -13.67 -8.38
CA GLU A 513 6.40 -13.63 -7.25
C GLU A 513 6.36 -14.96 -6.53
N TYR A 514 6.49 -14.91 -5.23
CA TYR A 514 6.54 -16.09 -4.38
C TYR A 514 5.79 -15.90 -3.08
N ASN A 515 4.99 -16.91 -2.70
CA ASN A 515 4.25 -16.94 -1.45
C ASN A 515 3.35 -15.70 -1.26
N LEU A 516 2.53 -15.41 -2.27
CA LEU A 516 1.51 -14.37 -2.21
C LEU A 516 0.18 -14.94 -1.71
N ARG A 517 -0.53 -14.15 -0.92
CA ARG A 517 -1.85 -14.50 -0.38
C ARG A 517 -2.88 -13.44 -0.73
N PHE A 518 -3.99 -13.87 -1.31
CA PHE A 518 -5.17 -13.06 -1.60
C PHE A 518 -6.34 -13.61 -0.76
N ASP A 519 -6.84 -12.83 0.20
CA ASP A 519 -7.89 -13.28 1.12
C ASP A 519 -9.04 -12.27 1.19
N ASN A 520 -10.28 -12.76 1.04
CA ASN A 520 -11.51 -11.96 1.12
C ASN A 520 -11.51 -10.74 0.19
N ASN A 521 -11.14 -10.94 -1.08
CA ASN A 521 -11.08 -9.88 -2.08
C ASN A 521 -12.17 -10.04 -3.13
N TYR A 522 -12.52 -8.97 -3.83
CA TYR A 522 -13.44 -9.01 -4.95
C TYR A 522 -12.91 -8.26 -6.17
N GLY A 523 -13.17 -8.83 -7.37
CA GLY A 523 -12.72 -8.31 -8.64
C GLY A 523 -12.00 -9.33 -9.50
N LEU A 524 -11.53 -8.92 -10.67
CA LEU A 524 -10.77 -9.80 -11.56
C LEU A 524 -9.37 -10.04 -11.00
N LEU A 525 -8.95 -11.30 -10.95
CA LEU A 525 -7.63 -11.72 -10.52
C LEU A 525 -6.81 -12.18 -11.72
N SER A 526 -5.71 -11.48 -12.02
CA SER A 526 -4.75 -11.80 -13.07
C SER A 526 -3.40 -12.18 -12.46
N ILE A 527 -3.05 -13.45 -12.53
CA ILE A 527 -1.82 -13.97 -11.96
C ILE A 527 -0.82 -14.27 -13.08
N ALA A 528 0.42 -13.83 -12.91
CA ALA A 528 1.52 -14.12 -13.81
C ALA A 528 1.18 -13.75 -15.27
N ASN A 529 0.86 -12.47 -15.49
CA ASN A 529 0.41 -11.99 -16.80
C ASN A 529 1.57 -11.85 -17.82
N SER A 530 2.82 -11.95 -17.39
CA SER A 530 3.99 -11.89 -18.26
C SER A 530 5.19 -12.65 -17.69
N GLY A 531 5.99 -13.28 -18.55
CA GLY A 531 7.26 -13.86 -18.18
C GLY A 531 7.21 -15.29 -17.61
N GLU A 532 8.25 -16.05 -17.89
CA GLU A 532 8.57 -17.36 -17.32
C GLU A 532 10.08 -17.48 -17.18
N TYR A 533 10.67 -16.57 -16.43
CA TYR A 533 12.13 -16.37 -16.45
C TYR A 533 12.94 -17.53 -15.84
N TYR A 534 12.35 -18.27 -14.89
CA TYR A 534 12.97 -19.47 -14.31
C TYR A 534 12.21 -20.75 -14.66
N GLY A 535 11.52 -20.78 -15.80
CA GLY A 535 10.61 -21.86 -16.18
C GLY A 535 9.25 -21.79 -15.49
N GLU A 536 9.08 -20.84 -14.59
CA GLU A 536 7.86 -20.51 -13.86
C GLU A 536 7.81 -18.98 -13.73
N SER A 537 6.61 -18.41 -13.65
CA SER A 537 6.47 -16.99 -13.47
C SER A 537 6.06 -16.60 -12.05
N ALA A 538 5.42 -17.50 -11.33
CA ALA A 538 5.06 -17.34 -9.93
C ALA A 538 4.98 -18.72 -9.24
N ASP A 539 5.12 -18.76 -7.91
CA ASP A 539 5.03 -19.99 -7.14
C ASP A 539 4.39 -19.75 -5.77
N ASN A 540 3.67 -20.76 -5.29
CA ASN A 540 3.00 -20.77 -3.99
C ASN A 540 2.05 -19.58 -3.80
N ILE A 541 1.09 -19.46 -4.72
CA ILE A 541 0.02 -18.45 -4.65
C ILE A 541 -1.20 -19.06 -3.98
N THR A 542 -1.74 -18.41 -2.98
CA THR A 542 -2.97 -18.82 -2.28
C THR A 542 -4.05 -17.76 -2.41
N VAL A 543 -5.23 -18.20 -2.84
CA VAL A 543 -6.44 -17.36 -2.97
C VAL A 543 -7.52 -17.96 -2.08
N THR A 544 -8.08 -17.18 -1.17
CA THR A 544 -9.15 -17.61 -0.27
C THR A 544 -10.29 -16.60 -0.25
N HIS A 545 -11.55 -17.09 -0.15
CA HIS A 545 -12.74 -16.25 -0.03
C HIS A 545 -12.83 -15.13 -1.09
N HIS A 546 -12.42 -15.43 -2.31
CA HIS A 546 -12.42 -14.46 -3.40
C HIS A 546 -13.73 -14.51 -4.18
N PHE A 547 -14.24 -13.33 -4.55
CA PHE A 547 -15.39 -13.20 -5.43
C PHE A 547 -15.02 -12.35 -6.65
N GLY A 548 -15.18 -12.87 -7.86
CA GLY A 548 -14.86 -12.15 -9.09
C GLY A 548 -15.50 -12.74 -10.34
N ASP A 549 -15.35 -12.02 -11.45
CA ASP A 549 -15.80 -12.55 -12.74
C ASP A 549 -14.82 -13.57 -13.33
N TYR A 550 -13.54 -13.29 -13.24
CA TYR A 550 -12.49 -14.11 -13.85
C TYR A 550 -11.29 -14.32 -12.93
N LEU A 551 -10.68 -15.48 -13.06
CA LEU A 551 -9.30 -15.77 -12.68
C LEU A 551 -8.49 -16.06 -13.95
N ILE A 552 -7.43 -15.29 -14.19
CA ILE A 552 -6.58 -15.45 -15.38
C ILE A 552 -5.15 -15.68 -14.92
N ALA A 553 -4.58 -16.84 -15.27
CA ALA A 553 -3.15 -17.12 -15.13
C ALA A 553 -2.60 -17.44 -16.53
N THR A 554 -1.93 -16.47 -17.16
CA THR A 554 -1.48 -16.59 -18.55
C THR A 554 -0.13 -17.27 -18.69
N SER A 555 0.74 -17.11 -17.69
CA SER A 555 2.04 -17.76 -17.61
C SER A 555 2.04 -18.84 -16.53
N LYS A 556 3.02 -19.72 -16.56
CA LYS A 556 3.09 -20.87 -15.66
C LYS A 556 3.21 -20.46 -14.21
N VAL A 557 2.26 -20.89 -13.39
CA VAL A 557 2.25 -20.73 -11.93
C VAL A 557 2.37 -22.10 -11.28
N THR A 558 3.28 -22.27 -10.35
CA THR A 558 3.45 -23.50 -9.58
C THR A 558 2.79 -23.37 -8.21
N ASN A 559 2.15 -24.43 -7.71
CA ASN A 559 1.44 -24.45 -6.41
C ASN A 559 0.39 -23.33 -6.27
N LEU A 560 -0.57 -23.27 -7.18
CA LEU A 560 -1.72 -22.37 -7.06
C LEU A 560 -2.81 -23.04 -6.22
N ASN A 561 -3.15 -22.45 -5.09
CA ASN A 561 -4.20 -22.93 -4.19
C ASN A 561 -5.36 -21.94 -4.16
N ILE A 562 -6.57 -22.40 -4.48
CA ILE A 562 -7.77 -21.58 -4.49
C ILE A 562 -8.81 -22.27 -3.63
N LEU A 563 -9.30 -21.59 -2.60
CA LEU A 563 -10.20 -22.14 -1.60
C LEU A 563 -11.38 -21.20 -1.36
N HIS A 564 -12.59 -21.75 -1.31
CA HIS A 564 -13.80 -20.97 -0.96
C HIS A 564 -13.99 -19.74 -1.85
N ALA A 565 -13.87 -19.87 -3.16
CA ALA A 565 -13.90 -18.77 -4.10
C ALA A 565 -15.00 -18.92 -5.16
N ILE A 566 -15.44 -17.78 -5.71
CA ILE A 566 -16.46 -17.74 -6.77
C ILE A 566 -15.91 -16.91 -7.93
N PHE A 567 -15.85 -17.52 -9.11
CA PHE A 567 -15.55 -16.84 -10.38
C PHE A 567 -16.75 -16.99 -11.31
N THR A 568 -17.55 -15.94 -11.43
CA THR A 568 -18.87 -16.01 -12.07
C THR A 568 -18.83 -16.33 -13.56
N LYS A 569 -17.75 -15.97 -14.25
CA LYS A 569 -17.60 -16.16 -15.69
C LYS A 569 -16.57 -17.22 -16.07
N GLY A 570 -15.44 -17.29 -15.37
CA GLY A 570 -14.47 -18.31 -15.72
C GLY A 570 -13.13 -18.26 -15.01
N ALA A 571 -12.34 -19.32 -15.23
CA ALA A 571 -10.96 -19.42 -14.77
C ALA A 571 -10.08 -20.00 -15.89
N ARG A 572 -9.08 -19.23 -16.29
CA ARG A 572 -8.06 -19.65 -17.26
C ARG A 572 -6.74 -19.88 -16.52
N LEU A 573 -6.29 -21.12 -16.49
CA LEU A 573 -5.14 -21.52 -15.68
C LEU A 573 -4.02 -22.09 -16.57
N ASN A 574 -2.80 -21.62 -16.36
CA ASN A 574 -1.58 -22.19 -16.92
C ASN A 574 -0.68 -22.58 -15.73
N ASN A 575 -0.84 -23.81 -15.24
CA ASN A 575 -0.34 -24.15 -13.93
C ASN A 575 0.30 -25.53 -13.83
N ASP A 576 1.22 -25.61 -12.87
CA ASP A 576 1.71 -26.85 -12.29
C ASP A 576 1.31 -26.92 -10.80
N ALA A 577 0.71 -28.05 -10.39
CA ALA A 577 0.18 -28.27 -9.05
C ALA A 577 -0.90 -27.27 -8.62
N VAL A 578 -2.08 -27.36 -9.23
CA VAL A 578 -3.28 -26.59 -8.86
C VAL A 578 -4.09 -27.33 -7.82
N THR A 579 -4.60 -26.60 -6.82
CA THR A 579 -5.60 -27.07 -5.86
C THR A 579 -6.81 -26.14 -5.88
N LEU A 580 -7.99 -26.69 -6.16
CA LEU A 580 -9.27 -26.00 -6.04
C LEU A 580 -10.11 -26.73 -4.97
N ILE A 581 -10.53 -26.00 -3.94
CA ILE A 581 -11.38 -26.54 -2.88
C ILE A 581 -12.57 -25.61 -2.64
N ASP A 582 -13.78 -26.14 -2.78
CA ASP A 582 -15.01 -25.38 -2.59
C ASP A 582 -15.03 -24.10 -3.44
N VAL A 583 -14.82 -24.28 -4.75
CA VAL A 583 -14.74 -23.18 -5.73
C VAL A 583 -15.88 -23.31 -6.71
N THR A 584 -16.58 -22.20 -6.92
CA THR A 584 -17.57 -22.08 -7.99
C THR A 584 -16.97 -21.40 -9.20
N ILE A 585 -17.04 -22.00 -10.38
CA ILE A 585 -16.54 -21.44 -11.63
C ILE A 585 -17.60 -21.52 -12.72
N GLY A 586 -17.97 -20.37 -13.25
CA GLY A 586 -18.40 -20.23 -14.57
C GLY A 586 -19.84 -20.10 -14.93
N GLU A 587 -20.02 -19.50 -16.08
CA GLU A 587 -21.23 -19.43 -16.88
C GLU A 587 -21.14 -20.36 -18.09
N ASN A 588 -22.25 -20.97 -18.46
CA ASN A 588 -22.37 -21.67 -19.75
C ASN A 588 -22.40 -20.66 -20.88
N SER A 589 -21.29 -20.45 -21.57
CA SER A 589 -21.16 -19.51 -22.67
C SER A 589 -20.30 -20.08 -23.79
N THR A 590 -20.54 -19.59 -25.00
CA THR A 590 -19.71 -19.86 -26.18
C THR A 590 -18.41 -19.02 -26.21
N ASP A 591 -18.23 -18.12 -25.26
CA ASP A 591 -17.05 -17.26 -25.16
C ASP A 591 -15.83 -18.08 -24.71
N ALA A 592 -14.71 -17.91 -25.39
CA ALA A 592 -13.47 -18.66 -25.15
C ALA A 592 -12.88 -18.47 -23.73
N ASP A 593 -13.24 -17.39 -23.05
CA ASP A 593 -12.70 -17.06 -21.72
C ASP A 593 -13.63 -17.48 -20.56
N ARG A 594 -14.76 -18.11 -20.85
CA ARG A 594 -15.74 -18.54 -19.84
C ARG A 594 -15.61 -20.00 -19.46
N GLY A 595 -15.92 -20.31 -18.19
CA GLY A 595 -15.74 -21.64 -17.59
C GLY A 595 -14.27 -21.93 -17.20
N LEU A 596 -14.05 -23.12 -16.63
CA LEU A 596 -12.70 -23.57 -16.28
C LEU A 596 -11.95 -24.03 -17.53
N ARG A 597 -10.79 -23.51 -17.74
CA ARG A 597 -9.90 -23.85 -18.83
C ARG A 597 -8.45 -23.93 -18.35
N PHE A 598 -7.76 -25.01 -18.73
CA PHE A 598 -6.31 -25.09 -18.61
C PHE A 598 -5.67 -24.77 -19.96
N THR A 599 -4.77 -23.80 -19.98
CA THR A 599 -3.96 -23.52 -21.17
C THR A 599 -2.74 -24.40 -21.17
N GLN A 600 -2.30 -24.78 -22.36
CA GLN A 600 -1.13 -25.62 -22.54
C GLN A 600 0.13 -24.89 -22.05
N SER A 601 0.83 -25.46 -21.10
CA SER A 601 2.23 -25.14 -20.83
C SER A 601 3.09 -25.98 -21.78
N SER A 602 3.87 -25.36 -22.61
CA SER A 602 4.78 -26.01 -23.54
C SER A 602 5.94 -26.78 -22.87
N ASN A 603 6.08 -26.66 -21.57
CA ASN A 603 7.16 -27.25 -20.80
C ASN A 603 6.67 -27.99 -19.58
N VAL A 604 6.33 -29.31 -19.75
CA VAL A 604 6.94 -30.39 -19.01
C VAL A 604 6.48 -30.61 -17.55
N TYR A 605 6.47 -31.77 -17.03
CA TYR A 605 6.47 -32.31 -15.67
C TYR A 605 5.58 -31.58 -14.64
N GLY A 606 4.31 -31.38 -14.96
CA GLY A 606 3.36 -30.86 -14.00
C GLY A 606 2.97 -31.87 -12.91
N ARG A 607 2.76 -31.41 -11.68
CA ARG A 607 2.25 -32.21 -10.57
C ARG A 607 0.74 -32.42 -10.63
N GLY A 608 0.08 -31.84 -11.63
CA GLY A 608 -1.33 -32.02 -11.91
C GLY A 608 -2.25 -31.10 -11.10
N ALA A 609 -3.51 -31.48 -11.01
CA ALA A 609 -4.53 -30.70 -10.33
C ALA A 609 -5.30 -31.57 -9.33
N LYS A 610 -5.68 -30.96 -8.21
CA LYS A 610 -6.64 -31.50 -7.22
C LYS A 610 -7.84 -30.56 -7.15
N ILE A 611 -9.03 -31.10 -7.41
CA ILE A 611 -10.28 -30.34 -7.40
C ILE A 611 -11.23 -31.08 -6.45
N PHE A 612 -11.68 -30.39 -5.40
CA PHE A 612 -12.52 -31.00 -4.37
C PHE A 612 -13.69 -30.11 -3.99
N GLY A 613 -14.89 -30.67 -3.94
CA GLY A 613 -16.09 -29.98 -3.45
C GLY A 613 -16.51 -28.77 -4.29
N CYS A 614 -16.14 -28.72 -5.57
CA CYS A 614 -16.36 -27.57 -6.43
C CYS A 614 -17.68 -27.67 -7.21
N ASP A 615 -18.11 -26.55 -7.76
CA ASP A 615 -19.18 -26.42 -8.74
C ASP A 615 -18.60 -25.72 -9.97
N ILE A 616 -18.28 -26.43 -11.03
CA ILE A 616 -17.52 -25.93 -12.18
C ILE A 616 -18.24 -26.16 -13.52
N VAL A 617 -18.11 -25.19 -14.41
CA VAL A 617 -18.41 -25.33 -15.83
C VAL A 617 -17.11 -25.48 -16.59
N LEU A 618 -16.92 -26.56 -17.32
CA LEU A 618 -15.75 -26.74 -18.18
C LEU A 618 -15.91 -25.93 -19.47
N ASN A 619 -14.83 -25.32 -19.95
CA ASN A 619 -14.87 -24.49 -21.16
C ASN A 619 -15.10 -25.33 -22.43
N LYS A 620 -16.08 -24.90 -23.23
CA LYS A 620 -16.54 -25.57 -24.43
C LYS A 620 -15.62 -25.41 -25.64
N GLN A 621 -14.90 -24.31 -25.77
CA GLN A 621 -14.26 -23.95 -27.05
C GLN A 621 -12.74 -24.09 -27.10
N ALA A 622 -12.10 -24.22 -25.98
CA ALA A 622 -10.65 -24.21 -25.97
C ALA A 622 -10.09 -25.60 -25.83
N GLY A 623 -9.20 -25.95 -26.70
CA GLY A 623 -8.57 -27.25 -26.87
C GLY A 623 -8.43 -28.13 -25.63
N ASN A 624 -8.02 -27.62 -24.48
CA ASN A 624 -7.80 -28.42 -23.27
C ASN A 624 -8.52 -27.84 -22.06
N ALA A 625 -9.54 -28.54 -21.59
CA ALA A 625 -10.23 -28.15 -20.33
C ALA A 625 -9.44 -28.59 -19.08
N LEU A 626 -8.54 -29.55 -19.22
CA LEU A 626 -7.71 -30.05 -18.11
C LEU A 626 -6.24 -30.08 -18.55
N PRO A 627 -5.29 -30.07 -17.60
CA PRO A 627 -3.88 -30.07 -17.90
C PRO A 627 -3.47 -31.20 -18.87
N ASP A 628 -2.72 -30.81 -19.90
CA ASP A 628 -2.21 -31.73 -20.93
C ASP A 628 -0.70 -31.87 -20.77
N SER A 629 -0.26 -32.82 -19.95
CA SER A 629 1.13 -33.27 -19.97
C SER A 629 1.26 -34.75 -19.64
N LEU A 630 2.29 -35.35 -20.18
CA LEU A 630 2.51 -36.80 -20.15
C LEU A 630 2.53 -37.45 -18.75
N ASN A 631 2.70 -36.71 -17.70
CA ASN A 631 2.85 -37.22 -16.32
C ASN A 631 1.94 -36.55 -15.30
N GLN A 632 0.97 -35.74 -15.70
CA GLN A 632 0.09 -35.06 -14.76
C GLN A 632 -1.05 -35.96 -14.31
N ARG A 633 -1.30 -35.94 -13.02
CA ARG A 633 -2.49 -36.56 -12.41
C ARG A 633 -3.48 -35.45 -12.06
N VAL A 634 -4.66 -35.53 -12.66
CA VAL A 634 -5.79 -34.68 -12.33
C VAL A 634 -6.77 -35.52 -11.52
N LYS A 635 -6.98 -35.14 -10.27
CA LYS A 635 -7.96 -35.73 -9.36
C LYS A 635 -9.08 -34.72 -9.11
N ILE A 636 -10.30 -35.10 -9.48
CA ILE A 636 -11.52 -34.33 -9.20
C ILE A 636 -12.38 -35.18 -8.27
N GLU A 637 -12.78 -34.63 -7.16
CA GLU A 637 -13.51 -35.39 -6.14
C GLU A 637 -14.67 -34.57 -5.60
N SER A 638 -15.82 -35.21 -5.39
CA SER A 638 -17.04 -34.62 -4.79
C SER A 638 -17.44 -33.28 -5.45
N THR A 639 -17.38 -33.23 -6.78
CA THR A 639 -17.48 -31.98 -7.56
C THR A 639 -18.67 -32.09 -8.53
N TYR A 640 -19.44 -31.01 -8.64
CA TYR A 640 -20.43 -30.82 -9.69
C TYR A 640 -19.79 -30.25 -10.94
N ILE A 641 -19.81 -31.01 -12.06
CA ILE A 641 -19.30 -30.57 -13.36
C ILE A 641 -20.51 -30.38 -14.29
N ARG A 642 -20.86 -29.13 -14.56
CA ARG A 642 -22.05 -28.75 -15.33
C ARG A 642 -21.68 -28.38 -16.77
N ASN A 643 -22.62 -28.68 -17.69
CA ASN A 643 -22.51 -28.27 -19.10
C ASN A 643 -21.16 -28.63 -19.75
N SER A 644 -20.69 -29.83 -19.42
CA SER A 644 -19.38 -30.25 -19.91
C SER A 644 -19.42 -30.55 -21.42
N ASN A 645 -18.63 -29.78 -22.16
CA ASN A 645 -18.22 -30.08 -23.51
C ASN A 645 -16.74 -29.73 -23.55
N ALA A 646 -15.91 -30.67 -23.20
CA ALA A 646 -14.53 -30.41 -22.92
C ALA A 646 -13.60 -31.44 -23.53
N SER A 647 -12.45 -31.00 -23.95
CA SER A 647 -11.38 -31.90 -24.39
C SER A 647 -10.46 -32.20 -23.21
N TYR A 648 -10.36 -33.46 -22.85
CA TYR A 648 -9.48 -34.00 -21.81
C TYR A 648 -8.27 -34.64 -22.51
N TYR A 649 -7.32 -33.80 -22.93
CA TYR A 649 -6.20 -34.23 -23.77
C TYR A 649 -5.01 -34.79 -23.00
N GLY A 650 -4.14 -35.48 -23.77
CA GLY A 650 -2.74 -35.80 -23.52
C GLY A 650 -2.47 -37.04 -22.69
N GLY A 651 -1.20 -37.27 -22.37
CA GLY A 651 -0.72 -38.40 -21.59
C GLY A 651 -1.10 -38.42 -20.11
N SER A 652 -2.10 -37.65 -19.71
CA SER A 652 -2.51 -37.41 -18.32
C SER A 652 -3.26 -38.61 -17.71
N TRP A 653 -3.20 -38.70 -16.41
CA TRP A 653 -4.04 -39.55 -15.60
C TRP A 653 -5.17 -38.72 -14.97
N ILE A 654 -6.43 -39.02 -15.36
CA ILE A 654 -7.62 -38.29 -14.90
C ILE A 654 -8.46 -39.19 -14.02
N GLU A 655 -8.81 -38.74 -12.84
CA GLU A 655 -9.70 -39.44 -11.91
C GLU A 655 -10.85 -38.50 -11.49
N LEU A 656 -12.09 -38.97 -11.72
CA LEU A 656 -13.32 -38.39 -11.22
C LEU A 656 -13.84 -39.32 -10.11
N ILE A 657 -13.91 -38.84 -8.89
CA ILE A 657 -14.34 -39.62 -7.73
C ILE A 657 -15.54 -38.94 -7.10
N ASN A 658 -16.66 -39.64 -7.04
CA ASN A 658 -17.91 -39.12 -6.50
C ASN A 658 -18.31 -37.76 -7.12
N CYS A 659 -18.18 -37.65 -8.44
CA CYS A 659 -18.49 -36.45 -9.20
C CYS A 659 -19.86 -36.59 -9.90
N ASP A 660 -20.61 -35.50 -9.93
CA ASP A 660 -21.82 -35.35 -10.70
C ASP A 660 -21.53 -34.54 -11.97
N VAL A 661 -21.58 -35.22 -13.13
CA VAL A 661 -21.33 -34.62 -14.43
C VAL A 661 -22.64 -34.48 -15.20
N SER A 662 -23.01 -33.25 -15.55
CA SER A 662 -24.28 -33.00 -16.24
C SER A 662 -24.15 -32.10 -17.46
N GLY A 663 -24.91 -32.39 -18.50
CA GLY A 663 -25.06 -31.58 -19.70
C GLY A 663 -26.44 -30.93 -19.80
N SER A 664 -26.54 -29.77 -20.46
CA SER A 664 -27.79 -29.04 -20.67
C SER A 664 -28.32 -29.19 -22.10
N GLY A 665 -28.30 -30.35 -22.70
CA GLY A 665 -28.86 -30.56 -24.02
C GLY A 665 -28.03 -31.35 -25.01
N SER A 666 -28.51 -31.50 -26.24
CA SER A 666 -28.12 -32.48 -27.25
C SER A 666 -26.74 -32.34 -27.91
N SER A 667 -25.86 -31.48 -27.47
CA SER A 667 -24.60 -31.18 -28.19
C SER A 667 -23.33 -31.21 -27.35
N LEU A 668 -23.32 -31.91 -26.22
CA LEU A 668 -22.21 -31.88 -25.30
C LEU A 668 -21.37 -33.15 -25.29
N GLU A 669 -20.17 -33.06 -25.82
CA GLU A 669 -19.22 -34.18 -25.92
C GLU A 669 -17.97 -33.87 -25.10
N ASN A 670 -17.60 -34.81 -24.23
CA ASN A 670 -16.33 -34.74 -23.52
C ASN A 670 -15.33 -35.69 -24.21
N VAL A 671 -14.34 -35.11 -24.89
CA VAL A 671 -13.33 -35.91 -25.59
C VAL A 671 -12.17 -36.21 -24.64
N VAL A 672 -11.84 -37.51 -24.48
CA VAL A 672 -10.77 -37.97 -23.61
C VAL A 672 -9.65 -38.62 -24.42
N ALA A 673 -8.50 -38.00 -24.47
CA ALA A 673 -7.29 -38.54 -25.04
C ALA A 673 -6.25 -38.98 -23.98
N ALA A 674 -6.58 -38.87 -22.71
CA ALA A 674 -5.71 -39.23 -21.58
C ALA A 674 -5.38 -40.75 -21.60
N THR A 675 -4.15 -41.09 -21.21
CA THR A 675 -3.73 -42.52 -21.15
C THR A 675 -4.46 -43.28 -20.06
N ARG A 676 -4.90 -42.63 -18.99
CA ARG A 676 -5.69 -43.24 -17.92
C ARG A 676 -6.84 -42.35 -17.55
N PHE A 677 -8.04 -42.92 -17.53
CA PHE A 677 -9.25 -42.26 -17.10
C PHE A 677 -9.99 -43.14 -16.10
N SER A 678 -10.43 -42.55 -14.99
CA SER A 678 -11.27 -43.28 -14.03
C SER A 678 -12.43 -42.38 -13.61
N MET A 679 -13.64 -42.91 -13.65
CA MET A 679 -14.81 -42.36 -13.01
C MET A 679 -15.31 -43.39 -11.98
N LEU A 680 -15.19 -43.02 -10.70
CA LEU A 680 -15.45 -43.89 -9.57
C LEU A 680 -16.51 -43.26 -8.69
N SER A 681 -17.67 -43.83 -8.64
CA SER A 681 -18.87 -43.26 -8.00
C SER A 681 -19.37 -41.98 -8.68
N GLY A 682 -20.52 -41.46 -8.20
CA GLY A 682 -21.11 -40.22 -8.72
C GLY A 682 -22.12 -40.46 -9.82
N SER A 683 -22.44 -39.44 -10.61
CA SER A 683 -23.48 -39.49 -11.63
C SER A 683 -23.08 -38.88 -12.98
N LEU A 684 -23.70 -39.34 -14.03
CA LEU A 684 -23.57 -38.82 -15.38
C LEU A 684 -24.96 -38.61 -15.97
N SER A 685 -25.29 -37.39 -16.36
CA SER A 685 -26.60 -37.06 -16.91
C SER A 685 -26.55 -36.13 -18.11
N ASN A 686 -27.28 -36.45 -19.18
CA ASN A 686 -27.41 -35.67 -20.40
C ASN A 686 -26.10 -35.24 -21.06
N THR A 687 -25.05 -36.07 -20.93
CA THR A 687 -23.72 -35.85 -21.53
C THR A 687 -22.99 -37.19 -21.67
N GLY A 688 -21.81 -37.20 -22.28
CA GLY A 688 -21.02 -38.41 -22.43
C GLY A 688 -19.54 -38.15 -22.62
N PHE A 689 -18.74 -39.22 -22.51
CA PHE A 689 -17.31 -39.23 -22.74
C PHE A 689 -16.96 -40.05 -23.99
N ILE A 690 -16.14 -39.47 -24.86
CA ILE A 690 -15.61 -40.10 -26.04
C ILE A 690 -14.13 -40.34 -25.83
N PHE A 691 -13.72 -41.60 -25.75
CA PHE A 691 -12.33 -42.00 -25.61
C PHE A 691 -11.71 -42.18 -26.98
N GLN A 692 -10.78 -41.30 -27.32
CA GLN A 692 -10.09 -41.28 -28.59
C GLN A 692 -8.65 -40.76 -28.42
N GLY A 693 -7.78 -41.04 -29.37
CA GLY A 693 -6.40 -40.58 -29.38
C GLY A 693 -5.40 -41.66 -29.83
N PRO A 694 -4.16 -41.33 -30.17
CA PRO A 694 -3.18 -42.21 -30.72
C PRO A 694 -2.60 -43.23 -29.73
N SER A 695 -2.65 -42.97 -28.42
CA SER A 695 -2.02 -43.80 -27.39
C SER A 695 -2.95 -44.90 -26.86
N GLU A 696 -2.38 -45.90 -26.19
CA GLU A 696 -3.13 -46.82 -25.35
C GLU A 696 -3.87 -46.12 -24.27
N GLN A 697 -5.14 -46.50 -24.02
CA GLN A 697 -5.97 -45.90 -22.97
C GLN A 697 -6.48 -46.96 -22.00
N ILE A 698 -6.39 -46.63 -20.71
CA ILE A 698 -6.99 -47.45 -19.64
C ILE A 698 -8.16 -46.67 -19.04
N VAL A 699 -9.36 -47.21 -19.15
CA VAL A 699 -10.61 -46.60 -18.73
C VAL A 699 -11.25 -47.39 -17.60
N LYS A 700 -11.66 -46.79 -16.52
CA LYS A 700 -12.41 -47.40 -15.41
C LYS A 700 -13.67 -46.62 -15.13
N ILE A 701 -14.81 -47.25 -15.23
CA ILE A 701 -16.13 -46.67 -14.91
C ILE A 701 -16.82 -47.60 -13.92
N HIS A 702 -16.72 -47.26 -12.65
CA HIS A 702 -17.22 -48.10 -11.56
C HIS A 702 -18.20 -47.37 -10.66
N ASP A 703 -19.28 -48.01 -10.32
CA ASP A 703 -20.29 -47.52 -9.34
C ASP A 703 -20.92 -46.17 -9.73
N VAL A 704 -21.13 -45.95 -11.05
CA VAL A 704 -21.62 -44.67 -11.61
C VAL A 704 -23.11 -44.82 -11.97
N SER A 705 -23.90 -43.81 -11.53
CA SER A 705 -25.30 -43.66 -11.97
C SER A 705 -25.36 -42.89 -13.30
N GLN A 706 -26.04 -43.46 -14.28
CA GLN A 706 -26.18 -42.87 -15.63
C GLN A 706 -27.66 -42.61 -15.91
N SER A 707 -27.99 -41.41 -16.39
CA SER A 707 -29.37 -41.05 -16.69
C SER A 707 -29.49 -40.07 -17.87
N GLY A 708 -30.68 -40.01 -18.44
CA GLY A 708 -31.01 -39.06 -19.51
C GLY A 708 -30.44 -39.43 -20.88
N THR A 709 -30.03 -38.40 -21.65
CA THR A 709 -29.48 -38.54 -23.00
C THR A 709 -27.94 -38.58 -22.94
N GLY A 710 -27.31 -39.32 -23.84
CA GLY A 710 -25.85 -39.34 -23.98
C GLY A 710 -25.29 -38.13 -24.75
N ALA A 711 -24.00 -38.22 -25.15
CA ALA A 711 -23.35 -37.23 -26.00
C ALA A 711 -24.08 -37.09 -27.36
N SER A 712 -24.17 -35.85 -27.84
CA SER A 712 -24.82 -35.54 -29.12
C SER A 712 -24.14 -36.26 -30.27
N GLY A 713 -24.93 -36.66 -31.24
CA GLY A 713 -24.44 -37.37 -32.43
C GLY A 713 -24.10 -38.84 -32.22
N LEU A 714 -23.66 -39.24 -31.03
CA LEU A 714 -23.38 -40.65 -30.69
C LEU A 714 -24.43 -41.29 -29.80
N ASN A 715 -25.29 -40.51 -29.19
CA ASN A 715 -26.33 -40.92 -28.22
C ASN A 715 -25.78 -41.90 -27.17
N SER A 716 -24.60 -41.64 -26.65
CA SER A 716 -23.92 -42.57 -25.73
C SER A 716 -23.27 -41.80 -24.56
N HIS A 717 -23.32 -42.42 -23.37
CA HIS A 717 -22.63 -41.90 -22.20
C HIS A 717 -21.12 -42.20 -22.25
N PHE A 718 -20.75 -43.36 -22.74
CA PHE A 718 -19.33 -43.72 -22.94
C PHE A 718 -19.11 -44.31 -24.33
N THR A 719 -18.27 -43.67 -25.12
CA THR A 719 -17.93 -44.12 -26.45
C THR A 719 -16.45 -44.45 -26.57
N LEU A 720 -16.12 -45.67 -26.97
CA LEU A 720 -14.77 -46.06 -27.34
C LEU A 720 -14.63 -45.82 -28.84
N ASN A 721 -13.83 -44.80 -29.22
CA ASN A 721 -13.70 -44.37 -30.61
C ASN A 721 -12.22 -44.33 -31.04
N LYS A 722 -11.82 -45.29 -31.87
CA LYS A 722 -10.47 -45.42 -32.41
C LYS A 722 -10.53 -45.60 -33.92
N ASP A 723 -10.69 -44.49 -34.60
CA ASP A 723 -10.89 -44.45 -36.05
C ASP A 723 -9.58 -44.36 -36.84
N GLU A 724 -8.45 -44.03 -36.20
CA GLU A 724 -7.17 -43.88 -36.90
C GLU A 724 -6.36 -45.19 -36.90
N ALA A 725 -5.81 -45.53 -38.07
CA ALA A 725 -4.90 -46.64 -38.22
C ALA A 725 -3.65 -46.45 -37.34
N GLY A 726 -3.31 -47.45 -36.53
CA GLY A 726 -2.13 -47.39 -35.64
C GLY A 726 -2.42 -46.83 -34.23
N SER A 727 -3.70 -46.53 -33.92
CA SER A 727 -4.07 -46.16 -32.56
C SER A 727 -3.84 -47.32 -31.58
N GLY A 728 -3.34 -47.05 -30.40
CA GLY A 728 -3.19 -48.02 -29.30
C GLY A 728 -4.57 -48.55 -28.82
N PRO A 729 -4.60 -49.66 -28.08
CA PRO A 729 -5.86 -50.24 -27.60
C PRO A 729 -6.52 -49.41 -26.54
N ILE A 730 -7.87 -49.49 -26.45
CA ILE A 730 -8.63 -49.05 -25.28
C ILE A 730 -8.94 -50.25 -24.40
N THR A 731 -8.50 -50.20 -23.14
CA THR A 731 -8.85 -51.21 -22.13
C THR A 731 -9.85 -50.61 -21.16
N MET A 732 -11.11 -51.07 -21.18
CA MET A 732 -12.19 -50.54 -20.35
C MET A 732 -12.65 -51.55 -19.31
N SER A 733 -12.73 -51.12 -18.07
CA SER A 733 -13.41 -51.81 -16.98
C SER A 733 -14.70 -51.04 -16.62
N TYR A 734 -15.86 -51.65 -16.84
CA TYR A 734 -17.17 -51.07 -16.65
C TYR A 734 -17.94 -51.91 -15.65
N LYS A 735 -18.02 -51.50 -14.38
CA LYS A 735 -18.52 -52.35 -13.27
C LYS A 735 -19.47 -51.65 -12.33
N ASN A 736 -20.48 -52.42 -11.88
CA ASN A 736 -21.45 -52.05 -10.85
C ASN A 736 -22.20 -50.75 -11.13
N ASN A 737 -22.34 -50.36 -12.39
CA ASN A 737 -23.00 -49.15 -12.80
C ASN A 737 -24.53 -49.31 -12.79
N GLN A 738 -25.27 -48.24 -12.52
CA GLN A 738 -26.71 -48.14 -12.63
C GLN A 738 -27.09 -47.21 -13.78
N CYS A 739 -27.76 -47.73 -14.78
CA CYS A 739 -28.10 -46.99 -15.99
C CYS A 739 -29.62 -46.96 -16.17
N ILE A 740 -30.20 -45.75 -16.08
CA ILE A 740 -31.62 -45.47 -16.36
C ILE A 740 -31.69 -44.58 -17.59
N LEU A 741 -31.85 -45.17 -18.76
CA LEU A 741 -31.63 -44.50 -20.02
C LEU A 741 -32.89 -44.33 -20.86
N SER A 742 -32.91 -43.24 -21.65
CA SER A 742 -33.92 -43.10 -22.69
C SER A 742 -33.75 -44.19 -23.79
N ARG A 743 -34.81 -44.52 -24.51
CA ARG A 743 -34.83 -45.60 -25.51
C ARG A 743 -33.69 -45.54 -26.53
N GLU A 744 -33.26 -44.36 -26.93
CA GLU A 744 -32.24 -44.17 -27.95
C GLU A 744 -30.81 -43.94 -27.39
N THR A 745 -30.64 -43.92 -26.08
CA THR A 745 -29.36 -43.64 -25.45
C THR A 745 -28.60 -44.93 -25.14
N CYS A 746 -27.30 -44.95 -25.48
CA CYS A 746 -26.41 -46.04 -25.14
C CYS A 746 -25.72 -45.80 -23.79
N ALA A 747 -25.69 -46.82 -22.93
CA ALA A 747 -24.86 -46.81 -21.72
C ALA A 747 -23.37 -46.74 -22.09
N PHE A 748 -22.98 -47.64 -23.02
CA PHE A 748 -21.67 -47.52 -23.67
C PHE A 748 -21.78 -48.00 -25.13
N LYS A 749 -20.86 -47.49 -25.96
CA LYS A 749 -20.78 -47.80 -27.38
C LYS A 749 -19.32 -48.09 -27.77
N ILE A 750 -19.13 -49.14 -28.53
CA ILE A 750 -17.84 -49.44 -29.15
C ILE A 750 -17.95 -49.02 -30.62
N ASN A 751 -17.22 -47.97 -30.96
CA ASN A 751 -17.16 -47.41 -32.31
C ASN A 751 -15.71 -47.42 -32.80
N ASN A 752 -15.18 -48.64 -33.02
CA ASN A 752 -13.78 -48.88 -33.36
C ASN A 752 -13.69 -49.49 -34.75
N ALA A 753 -13.20 -48.76 -35.72
CA ALA A 753 -12.97 -49.26 -37.07
C ALA A 753 -11.61 -49.99 -37.25
N SER A 754 -10.58 -49.59 -36.54
CA SER A 754 -9.21 -50.03 -36.79
C SER A 754 -8.35 -50.35 -35.57
N GLY A 755 -8.74 -49.96 -34.34
CA GLY A 755 -7.97 -50.23 -33.11
C GLY A 755 -8.49 -51.44 -32.31
N ALA A 756 -7.64 -52.01 -31.45
CA ALA A 756 -8.08 -53.06 -30.51
C ALA A 756 -8.89 -52.44 -29.33
N PHE A 757 -9.90 -53.12 -28.89
CA PHE A 757 -10.61 -52.80 -27.66
C PHE A 757 -10.63 -54.02 -26.71
N ARG A 758 -10.55 -53.74 -25.40
CA ARG A 758 -10.56 -54.74 -24.34
C ARG A 758 -11.56 -54.29 -23.29
N VAL A 759 -12.76 -54.89 -23.31
CA VAL A 759 -13.88 -54.44 -22.47
C VAL A 759 -14.30 -55.55 -21.51
N ASN A 760 -14.36 -55.15 -20.22
CA ASN A 760 -14.96 -55.99 -19.16
C ASN A 760 -16.13 -55.25 -18.52
N SER A 761 -17.37 -55.67 -18.84
CA SER A 761 -18.61 -55.05 -18.36
C SER A 761 -19.37 -56.09 -17.48
N THR A 762 -19.29 -55.92 -16.19
CA THR A 762 -19.84 -56.90 -15.21
C THR A 762 -20.55 -56.20 -14.01
N GLY A 763 -21.58 -56.85 -13.49
CA GLY A 763 -22.33 -56.41 -12.31
C GLY A 763 -23.17 -55.15 -12.51
N ASN A 764 -23.44 -54.75 -13.74
CA ASN A 764 -24.17 -53.51 -14.04
C ASN A 764 -25.67 -53.77 -14.08
N THR A 765 -26.45 -52.75 -13.78
CA THR A 765 -27.90 -52.75 -13.97
C THR A 765 -28.29 -51.72 -15.03
N PHE A 766 -28.93 -52.18 -16.09
CA PHE A 766 -29.42 -51.36 -17.20
C PHE A 766 -30.96 -51.37 -17.19
N GLN A 767 -31.55 -50.20 -17.26
CA GLN A 767 -32.98 -50.01 -17.41
C GLN A 767 -33.28 -49.10 -18.60
N GLY A 768 -33.87 -49.68 -19.66
CA GLY A 768 -34.06 -48.96 -20.93
C GLY A 768 -32.77 -48.72 -21.70
N GLY A 769 -32.85 -47.97 -22.78
CA GLY A 769 -31.72 -47.60 -23.59
C GLY A 769 -31.14 -48.69 -24.45
N LYS A 770 -29.88 -48.51 -24.86
CA LYS A 770 -29.16 -49.41 -25.76
C LYS A 770 -27.77 -49.76 -25.21
N ILE A 771 -27.28 -50.93 -25.61
CA ILE A 771 -25.87 -51.30 -25.58
C ILE A 771 -25.44 -51.56 -27.02
N GLU A 772 -24.47 -50.79 -27.52
CA GLU A 772 -24.05 -50.88 -28.90
C GLU A 772 -22.64 -51.47 -28.99
N PHE A 773 -22.52 -52.62 -29.65
CA PHE A 773 -21.27 -53.31 -29.89
C PHE A 773 -20.77 -53.06 -31.30
N GLN A 774 -19.51 -53.22 -31.54
CA GLN A 774 -18.97 -53.23 -32.92
C GLN A 774 -19.28 -54.50 -33.65
N LYS A 775 -19.80 -54.35 -34.86
CA LYS A 775 -20.28 -55.48 -35.65
C LYS A 775 -19.19 -56.40 -36.18
N SER A 776 -17.98 -55.94 -36.41
CA SER A 776 -16.82 -56.71 -36.86
C SER A 776 -15.61 -56.47 -35.98
N ILE A 777 -15.15 -57.54 -35.33
CA ILE A 777 -13.92 -57.50 -34.52
C ILE A 777 -12.79 -58.04 -35.39
N THR A 778 -12.05 -57.14 -36.02
CA THR A 778 -11.02 -57.51 -37.01
C THR A 778 -9.59 -57.31 -36.47
N SER A 779 -9.38 -56.68 -35.34
CA SER A 779 -8.04 -56.46 -34.81
C SER A 779 -7.65 -57.53 -33.80
N GLY A 780 -6.47 -58.13 -33.95
CA GLY A 780 -5.88 -59.06 -32.98
C GLY A 780 -5.69 -58.42 -31.61
N GLY A 781 -6.03 -59.11 -30.50
CA GLY A 781 -5.92 -58.67 -29.16
C GLY A 781 -7.14 -57.90 -28.58
N SER A 782 -8.25 -57.88 -29.32
CA SER A 782 -9.54 -57.44 -28.81
C SER A 782 -10.23 -58.55 -27.99
N TYR A 783 -10.87 -58.12 -26.85
CA TYR A 783 -11.77 -58.99 -26.12
C TYR A 783 -12.98 -58.22 -25.60
N LEU A 784 -14.09 -58.88 -25.40
CA LEU A 784 -15.30 -58.39 -24.82
C LEU A 784 -15.87 -59.44 -23.84
N ASN A 785 -15.98 -59.02 -22.58
CA ASN A 785 -16.69 -59.77 -21.56
C ASN A 785 -17.87 -58.92 -21.06
N HIS A 786 -19.06 -59.21 -21.47
CA HIS A 786 -20.28 -58.55 -21.02
C HIS A 786 -21.20 -59.56 -20.34
N THR A 787 -20.95 -59.87 -19.06
CA THR A 787 -21.55 -60.96 -18.33
C THR A 787 -21.93 -60.51 -16.90
N GLY A 788 -22.90 -61.23 -16.30
CA GLY A 788 -23.33 -60.98 -14.92
C GLY A 788 -24.03 -59.64 -14.71
N ASN A 789 -24.65 -59.09 -15.74
CA ASN A 789 -25.40 -57.82 -15.69
C ASN A 789 -26.92 -58.12 -15.61
N VAL A 790 -27.69 -57.11 -15.12
CA VAL A 790 -29.15 -57.10 -15.17
C VAL A 790 -29.58 -56.12 -16.25
N GLU A 791 -30.36 -56.59 -17.24
CA GLU A 791 -30.83 -55.79 -18.39
C GLU A 791 -32.35 -55.79 -18.40
N ARG A 792 -33.01 -54.66 -18.24
CA ARG A 792 -34.49 -54.53 -18.29
C ARG A 792 -34.87 -53.57 -19.40
N GLY A 793 -35.56 -54.08 -20.43
CA GLY A 793 -35.99 -53.28 -21.58
C GLY A 793 -34.84 -52.66 -22.37
N VAL A 794 -33.68 -53.32 -22.42
CA VAL A 794 -32.47 -52.85 -23.12
C VAL A 794 -32.40 -53.43 -24.52
N SER A 795 -32.09 -52.59 -25.50
CA SER A 795 -31.84 -53.04 -26.87
C SER A 795 -30.35 -53.31 -27.08
N ARG A 796 -29.98 -54.52 -27.54
CA ARG A 796 -28.62 -54.83 -27.94
C ARG A 796 -28.45 -54.59 -29.44
N VAL A 797 -27.51 -53.76 -29.81
CA VAL A 797 -27.27 -53.37 -31.22
C VAL A 797 -25.91 -53.88 -31.66
N ASN A 798 -25.81 -54.48 -32.84
CA ASN A 798 -24.62 -55.08 -33.42
C ASN A 798 -23.93 -56.09 -32.48
N GLU A 799 -24.71 -56.94 -31.79
CA GLU A 799 -24.17 -57.91 -30.86
C GLU A 799 -23.25 -58.94 -31.65
N PRO A 800 -21.96 -59.02 -31.22
CA PRO A 800 -21.06 -59.97 -31.89
C PRO A 800 -21.37 -61.41 -31.48
N GLU A 801 -20.98 -62.36 -32.35
CA GLU A 801 -21.03 -63.75 -31.98
C GLU A 801 -20.07 -64.09 -30.86
N ASN A 802 -20.51 -65.00 -29.97
CA ASN A 802 -19.64 -65.45 -28.88
C ASN A 802 -18.47 -66.26 -29.40
N THR A 803 -17.27 -65.92 -28.87
CA THR A 803 -16.03 -66.62 -29.11
C THR A 803 -15.26 -66.76 -27.79
N PRO A 804 -14.16 -67.43 -27.68
CA PRO A 804 -13.36 -67.49 -26.48
C PRO A 804 -12.91 -66.10 -25.96
N TYR A 805 -12.94 -65.10 -26.83
CA TYR A 805 -12.57 -63.71 -26.51
C TYR A 805 -13.78 -62.75 -26.44
N ILE A 806 -14.98 -63.23 -26.86
CA ILE A 806 -16.21 -62.43 -26.89
C ILE A 806 -17.29 -63.18 -26.17
N VAL A 807 -17.69 -62.75 -24.99
CA VAL A 807 -18.75 -63.38 -24.22
C VAL A 807 -19.77 -62.26 -23.87
N THR A 808 -20.98 -62.44 -24.39
CA THR A 808 -22.13 -61.58 -24.20
C THR A 808 -23.32 -62.28 -23.49
N THR A 809 -23.10 -63.49 -23.03
CA THR A 809 -24.09 -64.36 -22.36
C THR A 809 -23.94 -64.30 -20.83
N GLY A 810 -24.89 -64.91 -20.09
CA GLY A 810 -24.83 -64.94 -18.62
C GLY A 810 -25.34 -63.69 -17.96
N ASN A 811 -26.10 -62.84 -18.63
CA ASN A 811 -26.78 -61.68 -18.13
C ASN A 811 -28.24 -62.02 -17.76
N MET A 812 -28.79 -61.39 -16.74
CA MET A 812 -30.21 -61.47 -16.43
C MET A 812 -30.96 -60.49 -17.32
N ILE A 813 -31.66 -60.96 -18.33
CA ILE A 813 -32.47 -60.16 -19.27
C ILE A 813 -33.90 -60.13 -18.80
N ILE A 814 -34.45 -58.98 -18.53
CA ILE A 814 -35.80 -58.74 -18.15
C ILE A 814 -36.46 -57.89 -19.25
N PRO A 815 -37.50 -58.43 -19.91
CA PRO A 815 -38.13 -57.75 -21.06
C PRO A 815 -38.64 -56.34 -20.73
#